data_38ce50f0ca2b6236d68893b0353a5ae5
#
_entry.id   38ce50f0ca2b6236d68893b0353a5ae5
#
_cell.length_a   1.000
_cell.length_b   1.000
_cell.length_c   1.000
_cell.angle_alpha   90.00
_cell.angle_beta   90.00
_cell.angle_gamma   90.00
#
_symmetry.space_group_name_H-M   'P 1'
#
loop_
_entity.id
_entity.type
_entity.pdbx_description
1 polymer ?
#
loop_
_entity_poly.entity_id
_entity_poly.type
_entity_poly.pdbx_seq_one_letter_code
_entity_poly.pdbx_strand_id
1 'polypeptide(L)'
;MERASLTRSSINPKSNSNLNPDSVEFGYISGYNLRISCQNNISMTAYNLETLDGERYEAQMNLLFLHKLSEKFKNLKAINNIYSYIVKLIKEGNYKIISSPPNIVLVLQITENIENSNEIKIVLSSINRKYGNFKYLQEYLEILTNEIKRIKNSGSIVEKLENENKKLKKEVTDLKNIISSSSNNNLQNSKNNNININKNMIALDEFNKKFGLKIPNNNIKKLDLDNLNLGNEIIDYLAGMNFPFLEKLYIANNDISDIKNIEFFNYNNLQKLSLVDNKISDISALEKCHFADLKELHLYNNNIVNIKPLENSDFSKLQILSLGNNKISTIIFSKFNFVDLKALFLYNNSISDINTLSQCDFKNLEKLALNNNAIEEISVFEKVNFKNLKELWLYNNNISDIDVFSKAKFFNLEVLSLSNNNIENIKTLEKCDFRMLKKLDLGGNKISDITVFAKVNFNDLKELHLFNNNIDNIKILEKTNFDKLEKLVLNDNKIKDINVLSKVNFKNLKILYLYFNKLESIDVLKQTKFPLLEELSIGGNKISNISCLAQTNYINLKSLYLYNNDITDISILSKVNFPHLKILSLRHNKLMNISVLSNTNFTELNNLDLSENKLKEIDIISEVKFPELKELFLYSNSLTDLSVLKKVNFERLNILSLQENKLNNINFLEGVNFPALIKLYLDNNDIEDISALKTAKFPQLEELSLAKNKIMNISVLIRVNFPELKILYLNENKIKDISSLEKVKFDKLQILYLNDNLISNIQVLEKINFLELNELWLYNNNIEDINPLKKFKIGKIQVLSLFGNKIDKEKFANTIKSMQESIKNFQLTEVIY
;
A
#
# COMPACT_ATOMS: atom_id res chain seq x y z
N MET A 1 6.90 -17.33 16.46
CA MET A 1 7.88 -17.03 17.51
C MET A 1 9.07 -17.97 17.33
N GLU A 2 9.97 -17.62 16.48
CA GLU A 2 11.32 -18.18 16.56
C GLU A 2 12.25 -16.98 16.55
N ARG A 3 13.03 -16.90 17.64
CA ARG A 3 14.22 -16.08 17.68
C ARG A 3 15.16 -16.65 16.62
N ALA A 4 15.20 -16.04 15.43
CA ALA A 4 16.37 -16.19 14.61
C ALA A 4 17.53 -15.68 15.45
N SER A 5 18.24 -16.59 16.10
CA SER A 5 19.54 -16.35 16.68
C SER A 5 20.48 -16.07 15.50
N LEU A 6 20.52 -14.82 15.07
CA LEU A 6 21.59 -14.32 14.23
C LEU A 6 22.87 -14.48 15.09
N THR A 7 23.63 -15.52 14.79
CA THR A 7 25.03 -15.65 15.21
C THR A 7 25.70 -14.30 15.01
N ARG A 8 26.41 -13.85 16.03
CA ARG A 8 27.27 -12.67 16.03
C ARG A 8 28.27 -12.72 14.87
N SER A 9 27.84 -12.42 13.65
CA SER A 9 28.74 -11.98 12.62
C SER A 9 28.94 -10.48 12.86
N SER A 10 30.15 -10.12 13.23
CA SER A 10 30.62 -8.77 13.42
C SER A 10 30.11 -7.88 12.28
N ILE A 11 29.15 -6.99 12.58
CA ILE A 11 28.75 -5.92 11.68
C ILE A 11 29.93 -4.93 11.65
N ASN A 12 30.84 -5.13 10.71
CA ASN A 12 31.85 -4.14 10.41
C ASN A 12 31.19 -3.04 9.58
N PRO A 13 31.08 -1.79 10.06
CA PRO A 13 30.66 -0.69 9.21
C PRO A 13 31.68 -0.59 8.08
N LYS A 14 31.26 -0.82 6.83
CA LYS A 14 32.12 -0.54 5.70
C LYS A 14 32.38 0.97 5.69
N SER A 15 33.57 1.35 6.12
CA SER A 15 34.10 2.70 5.94
C SER A 15 34.39 2.92 4.47
N ASN A 16 33.39 3.33 3.70
CA ASN A 16 33.61 3.90 2.39
C ASN A 16 34.03 5.36 2.61
N SER A 17 35.24 5.71 2.19
CA SER A 17 35.90 7.00 2.36
C SER A 17 35.21 8.21 1.67
N ASN A 18 34.01 8.05 1.15
CA ASN A 18 33.22 9.08 0.47
C ASN A 18 31.84 9.31 1.07
N LEU A 19 31.57 8.80 2.26
CA LEU A 19 30.29 9.03 2.95
C LEU A 19 30.36 10.32 3.76
N ASN A 20 29.32 11.12 3.68
CA ASN A 20 29.08 12.28 4.54
C ASN A 20 29.29 11.84 6.02
N PRO A 21 30.09 12.56 6.84
CA PRO A 21 30.38 12.18 8.23
C PRO A 21 29.14 12.02 9.11
N ASP A 22 28.00 12.57 8.67
CA ASP A 22 26.72 12.53 9.39
C ASP A 22 25.83 11.34 9.02
N SER A 23 26.35 10.31 8.36
CA SER A 23 25.56 9.13 7.99
C SER A 23 26.27 7.81 8.33
N VAL A 24 25.49 6.83 8.73
CA VAL A 24 25.95 5.45 9.01
C VAL A 24 25.12 4.48 8.17
N GLU A 25 25.83 3.61 7.45
CA GLU A 25 25.24 2.54 6.65
C GLU A 25 25.44 1.21 7.38
N PHE A 26 24.37 0.45 7.58
CA PHE A 26 24.38 -0.79 8.37
C PHE A 26 24.50 -2.05 7.51
N GLY A 27 24.58 -1.93 6.19
CA GLY A 27 24.63 -3.08 5.30
C GLY A 27 23.29 -3.84 5.23
N TYR A 28 23.36 -5.11 4.82
CA TYR A 28 22.19 -5.93 4.52
C TYR A 28 21.55 -6.48 5.80
N ILE A 29 20.37 -6.00 6.14
CA ILE A 29 19.64 -6.40 7.33
C ILE A 29 18.23 -6.84 6.92
N SER A 30 17.88 -8.11 7.15
CA SER A 30 16.57 -8.68 6.82
C SER A 30 16.11 -8.40 5.36
N GLY A 31 17.03 -8.49 4.41
CA GLY A 31 16.74 -8.24 2.98
C GLY A 31 16.85 -6.79 2.53
N TYR A 32 17.21 -5.85 3.41
CA TYR A 32 17.31 -4.43 3.10
C TYR A 32 18.64 -3.82 3.52
N ASN A 33 19.14 -2.87 2.73
CA ASN A 33 20.21 -1.98 3.17
C ASN A 33 19.61 -0.82 3.97
N LEU A 34 20.03 -0.66 5.20
CA LEU A 34 19.58 0.40 6.08
C LEU A 34 20.66 1.48 6.20
N ARG A 35 20.28 2.72 5.90
CA ARG A 35 21.08 3.91 6.08
C ARG A 35 20.40 4.88 7.02
N ILE A 36 21.14 5.43 7.98
CA ILE A 36 20.66 6.47 8.85
C ILE A 36 21.58 7.68 8.67
N SER A 37 21.00 8.84 8.45
CA SER A 37 21.74 10.11 8.36
C SER A 37 21.13 11.15 9.29
N CYS A 38 21.95 12.08 9.75
CA CYS A 38 21.54 13.17 10.59
C CYS A 38 22.18 14.47 10.09
N GLN A 39 21.34 15.39 9.62
CA GLN A 39 21.74 16.77 9.39
C GLN A 39 20.83 17.66 10.24
N ASN A 40 19.76 18.20 9.67
CA ASN A 40 18.75 18.95 10.43
C ASN A 40 17.65 18.04 10.99
N ASN A 41 17.48 16.87 10.39
CA ASN A 41 16.54 15.82 10.81
C ASN A 41 17.23 14.45 10.78
N ILE A 42 16.71 13.48 11.54
CA ILE A 42 17.12 12.09 11.39
C ILE A 42 16.36 11.50 10.20
N SER A 43 17.12 11.07 9.19
CA SER A 43 16.60 10.38 8.03
C SER A 43 16.99 8.90 8.10
N MET A 44 16.02 8.04 7.95
CA MET A 44 16.22 6.59 7.85
C MET A 44 15.78 6.14 6.48
N THR A 45 16.67 5.50 5.74
CA THR A 45 16.40 4.96 4.42
C THR A 45 16.66 3.46 4.45
N ALA A 46 15.68 2.66 4.10
CA ALA A 46 15.85 1.25 3.82
C ALA A 46 15.51 1.01 2.36
N TYR A 47 16.39 0.33 1.64
CA TYR A 47 16.16 0.01 0.24
C TYR A 47 16.52 -1.45 -0.03
N ASN A 48 15.66 -2.11 -0.78
CA ASN A 48 15.91 -3.45 -1.24
C ASN A 48 16.57 -3.39 -2.62
N LEU A 49 17.81 -3.85 -2.72
CA LEU A 49 18.52 -3.91 -3.97
C LEU A 49 18.05 -5.05 -4.88
N GLU A 50 17.20 -5.93 -4.35
CA GLU A 50 16.73 -7.15 -5.04
C GLU A 50 15.33 -7.00 -5.64
N THR A 51 14.60 -5.90 -5.36
CA THR A 51 13.27 -5.66 -5.94
C THR A 51 13.33 -4.80 -7.21
N LEU A 52 12.31 -4.93 -8.05
CA LEU A 52 12.18 -4.36 -9.39
C LEU A 52 12.41 -2.86 -9.47
N ASP A 53 11.96 -2.12 -8.48
CA ASP A 53 11.99 -0.66 -8.46
C ASP A 53 13.06 -0.13 -7.50
N GLY A 54 13.93 -1.02 -6.94
CA GLY A 54 14.81 -0.65 -5.85
C GLY A 54 13.99 0.05 -4.78
N GLU A 55 12.91 -0.61 -4.31
CA GLU A 55 11.98 -0.01 -3.37
C GLU A 55 12.74 0.67 -2.24
N ARG A 56 12.62 1.97 -2.20
CA ARG A 56 13.24 2.81 -1.20
C ARG A 56 12.19 3.20 -0.19
N TYR A 57 12.48 2.90 1.05
CA TYR A 57 11.64 3.28 2.18
C TYR A 57 12.37 4.36 2.96
N GLU A 58 11.70 5.47 3.19
CA GLU A 58 12.30 6.62 3.85
C GLU A 58 11.38 7.15 4.94
N ALA A 59 11.96 7.49 6.07
CA ALA A 59 11.30 8.23 7.12
C ALA A 59 12.22 9.35 7.59
N GLN A 60 11.71 10.57 7.61
CA GLN A 60 12.38 11.72 8.21
C GLN A 60 11.70 12.06 9.52
N MET A 61 12.49 12.26 10.56
CA MET A 61 12.00 12.51 11.90
C MET A 61 12.69 13.73 12.48
N ASN A 62 11.91 14.69 12.93
CA ASN A 62 12.42 15.84 13.65
C ASN A 62 12.45 15.61 15.18
N LEU A 63 13.14 16.50 15.90
CA LEU A 63 13.32 16.38 17.35
C LEU A 63 11.99 16.27 18.11
N LEU A 64 11.00 17.06 17.73
CA LEU A 64 9.70 17.08 18.39
C LEU A 64 8.94 15.77 18.20
N PHE A 65 8.98 15.21 17.00
CA PHE A 65 8.40 13.93 16.69
C PHE A 65 9.03 12.79 17.52
N LEU A 66 10.36 12.76 17.56
CA LEU A 66 11.10 11.76 18.34
C LEU A 66 10.82 11.89 19.85
N HIS A 67 10.69 13.11 20.38
CA HIS A 67 10.29 13.32 21.76
C HIS A 67 8.86 12.86 22.07
N LYS A 68 7.96 12.82 21.08
CA LYS A 68 6.62 12.25 21.23
C LYS A 68 6.59 10.73 21.23
N LEU A 69 7.59 10.08 20.64
CA LEU A 69 7.62 8.61 20.52
C LEU A 69 7.99 7.92 21.84
N SER A 70 8.83 8.53 22.68
CA SER A 70 9.30 7.90 23.91
C SER A 70 9.79 8.91 24.96
N GLU A 71 9.54 8.63 26.25
CA GLU A 71 10.08 9.39 27.36
C GLU A 71 11.62 9.42 27.35
N LYS A 72 12.28 8.36 26.86
CA LYS A 72 13.74 8.33 26.73
C LYS A 72 14.24 9.35 25.75
N PHE A 73 13.56 9.56 24.62
CA PHE A 73 13.93 10.58 23.65
C PHE A 73 13.69 12.00 24.17
N LYS A 74 12.72 12.21 25.05
CA LYS A 74 12.48 13.52 25.69
C LYS A 74 13.66 13.99 26.54
N ASN A 75 14.43 13.09 27.10
CA ASN A 75 15.61 13.39 27.90
C ASN A 75 16.84 13.75 27.04
N LEU A 76 16.77 13.54 25.73
CA LEU A 76 17.84 13.86 24.78
C LEU A 76 17.57 15.22 24.14
N LYS A 77 18.30 16.25 24.56
CA LYS A 77 18.01 17.66 24.20
C LYS A 77 18.39 18.08 22.78
N ALA A 78 19.10 17.25 22.04
CA ALA A 78 19.57 17.56 20.70
C ALA A 78 19.33 16.41 19.75
N ILE A 79 19.03 16.71 18.49
CA ILE A 79 18.75 15.70 17.48
C ILE A 79 19.94 14.73 17.28
N ASN A 80 21.18 15.24 17.38
CA ASN A 80 22.38 14.42 17.26
C ASN A 80 22.52 13.40 18.39
N ASN A 81 22.03 13.72 19.60
CA ASN A 81 22.01 12.79 20.72
C ASN A 81 21.00 11.66 20.49
N ILE A 82 19.84 11.99 19.93
CA ILE A 82 18.82 11.01 19.56
C ILE A 82 19.32 10.12 18.41
N TYR A 83 19.96 10.72 17.40
CA TYR A 83 20.60 9.99 16.32
C TYR A 83 21.64 8.99 16.85
N SER A 84 22.56 9.45 17.70
CA SER A 84 23.58 8.60 18.29
C SER A 84 22.97 7.46 19.11
N TYR A 85 21.87 7.71 19.82
CA TYR A 85 21.17 6.70 20.60
C TYR A 85 20.48 5.66 19.70
N ILE A 86 19.82 6.07 18.62
CA ILE A 86 19.21 5.16 17.63
C ILE A 86 20.28 4.29 16.98
N VAL A 87 21.39 4.90 16.54
CA VAL A 87 22.53 4.18 15.96
C VAL A 87 23.10 3.15 16.95
N LYS A 88 23.17 3.51 18.24
CA LYS A 88 23.59 2.60 19.31
C LYS A 88 22.65 1.40 19.42
N LEU A 89 21.34 1.62 19.53
CA LEU A 89 20.34 0.54 19.60
C LEU A 89 20.46 -0.44 18.43
N ILE A 90 20.65 0.09 17.23
CA ILE A 90 20.79 -0.74 16.03
C ILE A 90 22.10 -1.52 16.05
N LYS A 91 23.23 -0.90 16.42
CA LYS A 91 24.54 -1.58 16.54
C LYS A 91 24.55 -2.67 17.59
N GLU A 92 23.81 -2.50 18.67
CA GLU A 92 23.69 -3.49 19.75
C GLU A 92 22.71 -4.62 19.43
N GLY A 93 22.06 -4.59 18.26
CA GLY A 93 21.07 -5.58 17.85
C GLY A 93 19.71 -5.44 18.52
N ASN A 94 19.46 -4.31 19.18
CA ASN A 94 18.20 -4.00 19.87
C ASN A 94 17.15 -3.46 18.90
N TYR A 95 16.93 -4.18 17.79
CA TYR A 95 15.94 -3.79 16.77
C TYR A 95 15.36 -5.02 16.06
N LYS A 96 14.21 -4.83 15.42
CA LYS A 96 13.58 -5.81 14.53
C LYS A 96 13.05 -5.08 13.30
N ILE A 97 13.30 -5.60 12.12
CA ILE A 97 12.68 -5.11 10.89
C ILE A 97 11.55 -6.07 10.53
N ILE A 98 10.35 -5.52 10.36
CA ILE A 98 9.17 -6.25 9.92
C ILE A 98 8.85 -5.74 8.53
N SER A 99 9.00 -6.60 7.51
CA SER A 99 8.56 -6.29 6.16
C SER A 99 7.08 -6.64 6.03
N SER A 100 6.27 -5.64 5.71
CA SER A 100 4.85 -5.80 5.41
C SER A 100 4.52 -4.84 4.26
N PRO A 101 4.56 -5.30 2.99
CA PRO A 101 4.24 -4.41 1.87
C PRO A 101 2.87 -3.73 2.08
N PRO A 102 2.73 -2.42 1.82
CA PRO A 102 3.72 -1.53 1.22
C PRO A 102 4.72 -0.87 2.19
N ASN A 103 4.81 -1.29 3.45
CA ASN A 103 5.59 -0.63 4.49
C ASN A 103 6.65 -1.55 5.10
N ILE A 104 7.78 -0.95 5.52
CA ILE A 104 8.76 -1.58 6.40
C ILE A 104 8.63 -0.95 7.78
N VAL A 105 8.58 -1.77 8.82
CA VAL A 105 8.53 -1.31 10.20
C VAL A 105 9.86 -1.63 10.88
N LEU A 106 10.59 -0.60 11.29
CA LEU A 106 11.75 -0.73 12.16
C LEU A 106 11.27 -0.63 13.62
N VAL A 107 11.41 -1.71 14.36
CA VAL A 107 11.09 -1.76 15.79
C VAL A 107 12.38 -1.64 16.59
N LEU A 108 12.52 -0.57 17.36
CA LEU A 108 13.64 -0.38 18.30
C LEU A 108 13.22 -0.86 19.69
N GLN A 109 14.01 -1.75 20.27
CA GLN A 109 13.80 -2.23 21.63
C GLN A 109 14.65 -1.41 22.62
N ILE A 110 13.99 -0.78 23.56
CA ILE A 110 14.66 0.00 24.61
C ILE A 110 14.84 -0.90 25.83
N THR A 111 16.08 -1.32 26.09
CA THR A 111 16.44 -2.20 27.19
C THR A 111 16.72 -1.42 28.49
N GLU A 112 15.73 -0.85 29.13
CA GLU A 112 15.81 -0.41 30.51
C GLU A 112 14.48 -0.73 31.22
N ASN A 113 14.57 -1.38 32.39
CA ASN A 113 13.47 -1.85 33.21
C ASN A 113 12.39 -0.81 33.49
N ILE A 114 11.27 -0.90 32.78
CA ILE A 114 9.98 -0.32 33.18
C ILE A 114 8.88 -1.29 32.70
N GLU A 115 7.91 -1.55 33.51
CA GLU A 115 6.88 -2.60 33.43
C GLU A 115 5.86 -2.49 32.27
N ASN A 116 6.18 -1.88 31.13
CA ASN A 116 5.32 -1.86 29.95
C ASN A 116 6.17 -1.84 28.68
N SER A 117 5.77 -2.59 27.66
CA SER A 117 6.48 -2.85 26.40
C SER A 117 7.22 -1.62 25.85
N ASN A 118 8.56 -1.66 25.96
CA ASN A 118 9.44 -0.57 25.52
C ASN A 118 9.82 -0.73 24.04
N GLU A 119 8.86 -0.94 23.16
CA GLU A 119 9.07 -1.00 21.71
C GLU A 119 8.68 0.31 21.05
N ILE A 120 9.59 0.89 20.29
CA ILE A 120 9.31 2.01 19.39
C ILE A 120 9.26 1.47 17.97
N LYS A 121 8.12 1.60 17.32
CA LYS A 121 7.92 1.19 15.92
C LYS A 121 8.07 2.40 15.00
N ILE A 122 9.05 2.33 14.10
CA ILE A 122 9.26 3.33 13.06
C ILE A 122 8.84 2.71 11.73
N VAL A 123 7.78 3.23 11.14
CA VAL A 123 7.28 2.75 9.85
C VAL A 123 7.99 3.51 8.74
N LEU A 124 8.69 2.76 7.89
CA LEU A 124 9.27 3.27 6.66
C LEU A 124 8.26 2.98 5.55
N SER A 125 7.66 4.01 4.98
CA SER A 125 6.72 3.85 3.88
C SER A 125 7.44 3.74 2.56
N SER A 126 6.95 2.87 1.67
CA SER A 126 7.43 2.81 0.30
C SER A 126 7.21 4.15 -0.39
N ILE A 127 8.28 4.75 -0.86
CA ILE A 127 8.18 5.90 -1.76
C ILE A 127 7.79 5.35 -3.13
N ASN A 128 6.54 5.00 -3.27
CA ASN A 128 6.03 4.67 -4.58
C ASN A 128 5.90 5.98 -5.36
N ARG A 129 6.81 6.22 -6.31
CA ARG A 129 6.85 7.44 -7.15
C ARG A 129 5.54 7.70 -7.91
N LYS A 130 4.60 6.75 -7.92
CA LYS A 130 3.27 6.92 -8.54
C LYS A 130 2.24 7.65 -7.68
N TYR A 131 2.41 7.68 -6.35
CA TYR A 131 1.47 8.38 -5.46
C TYR A 131 2.23 8.87 -4.24
N GLY A 132 2.56 10.15 -4.24
CA GLY A 132 3.07 10.85 -3.05
C GLY A 132 2.03 10.87 -1.94
N ASN A 133 1.82 9.77 -1.27
CA ASN A 133 0.88 9.70 -0.18
C ASN A 133 1.56 9.87 1.17
N PHE A 134 1.92 11.11 1.50
CA PHE A 134 2.11 11.58 2.87
C PHE A 134 0.90 11.26 3.76
N LYS A 135 -0.29 11.11 3.18
CA LYS A 135 -1.55 10.82 3.86
C LYS A 135 -1.51 9.54 4.70
N TYR A 136 -0.87 8.47 4.23
CA TYR A 136 -0.71 7.24 5.01
C TYR A 136 0.26 7.37 6.19
N LEU A 137 1.31 8.19 6.05
CA LEU A 137 2.19 8.50 7.19
C LEU A 137 1.45 9.30 8.27
N GLN A 138 0.62 10.24 7.85
CA GLN A 138 -0.21 11.03 8.77
C GLN A 138 -1.27 10.18 9.47
N GLU A 139 -2.00 9.34 8.76
CA GLU A 139 -3.01 8.44 9.34
C GLU A 139 -2.36 7.44 10.33
N TYR A 140 -1.18 6.92 10.02
CA TYR A 140 -0.47 5.99 10.92
C TYR A 140 0.16 6.72 12.12
N LEU A 141 0.62 7.95 11.94
CA LEU A 141 1.09 8.81 13.03
C LEU A 141 -0.06 9.21 13.96
N GLU A 142 -1.25 9.41 13.41
CA GLU A 142 -2.45 9.67 14.20
C GLU A 142 -2.87 8.45 15.02
N ILE A 143 -2.80 7.25 14.45
CA ILE A 143 -3.02 5.99 15.17
C ILE A 143 -2.00 5.83 16.30
N LEU A 144 -0.71 6.03 16.05
CA LEU A 144 0.34 5.96 17.06
C LEU A 144 0.18 7.05 18.15
N THR A 145 -0.21 8.26 17.77
CA THR A 145 -0.43 9.35 18.72
C THR A 145 -1.65 9.07 19.61
N ASN A 146 -2.69 8.46 19.06
CA ASN A 146 -3.88 8.05 19.81
C ASN A 146 -3.59 6.85 20.72
N GLU A 147 -2.77 5.89 20.29
CA GLU A 147 -2.31 4.76 21.09
C GLU A 147 -1.43 5.25 22.27
N ILE A 148 -0.53 6.20 22.05
CA ILE A 148 0.29 6.84 23.07
C ILE A 148 -0.57 7.67 24.05
N LYS A 149 -1.60 8.36 23.58
CA LYS A 149 -2.58 9.04 24.45
C LYS A 149 -3.36 8.03 25.32
N ARG A 150 -3.69 6.87 24.76
CA ARG A 150 -4.38 5.78 25.44
C ARG A 150 -3.51 5.18 26.55
N ILE A 151 -2.21 4.98 26.28
CA ILE A 151 -1.23 4.50 27.28
C ILE A 151 -0.96 5.56 28.37
N LYS A 152 -0.88 6.84 28.03
CA LYS A 152 -0.75 7.94 29.02
C LYS A 152 -1.97 8.10 29.92
N ASN A 153 -3.16 7.82 29.40
CA ASN A 153 -4.40 7.88 30.17
C ASN A 153 -4.68 6.64 31.02
N SER A 154 -3.91 5.55 30.86
CA SER A 154 -4.14 4.31 31.59
C SER A 154 -3.91 4.46 33.11
N GLY A 155 -2.94 5.27 33.53
CA GLY A 155 -2.73 5.56 34.97
C GLY A 155 -3.90 6.31 35.63
N SER A 156 -4.49 7.26 34.92
CA SER A 156 -5.68 8.00 35.40
C SER A 156 -6.98 7.20 35.24
N ILE A 157 -7.00 6.23 34.32
CA ILE A 157 -8.14 5.33 34.09
C ILE A 157 -8.19 4.26 35.17
N VAL A 158 -7.06 3.75 35.66
CA VAL A 158 -7.01 2.78 36.77
C VAL A 158 -7.59 3.39 38.04
N GLU A 159 -7.23 4.63 38.36
CA GLU A 159 -7.76 5.34 39.53
C GLU A 159 -9.27 5.70 39.36
N LYS A 160 -9.70 6.02 38.14
CA LYS A 160 -11.14 6.20 37.82
C LYS A 160 -11.92 4.89 37.91
N LEU A 161 -11.38 3.81 37.36
CA LEU A 161 -12.00 2.48 37.41
C LEU A 161 -12.03 1.91 38.83
N GLU A 162 -11.04 2.18 39.68
CA GLU A 162 -11.10 1.83 41.08
C GLU A 162 -12.17 2.62 41.86
N ASN A 163 -12.34 3.90 41.54
CA ASN A 163 -13.39 4.73 42.13
C ASN A 163 -14.80 4.35 41.62
N GLU A 164 -14.95 4.03 40.35
CA GLU A 164 -16.20 3.49 39.76
C GLU A 164 -16.52 2.10 40.30
N ASN A 165 -15.53 1.22 40.48
CA ASN A 165 -15.71 -0.09 41.10
C ASN A 165 -16.11 0.02 42.58
N LYS A 166 -15.60 1.01 43.31
CA LYS A 166 -16.09 1.32 44.67
C LYS A 166 -17.55 1.80 44.65
N LYS A 167 -17.91 2.62 43.67
CA LYS A 167 -19.28 3.14 43.52
C LYS A 167 -20.26 2.02 43.12
N LEU A 168 -19.89 1.19 42.13
CA LEU A 168 -20.66 0.01 41.71
C LEU A 168 -20.80 -1.03 42.81
N LYS A 169 -19.75 -1.27 43.62
CA LYS A 169 -19.85 -2.17 44.79
C LYS A 169 -20.85 -1.65 45.82
N LYS A 170 -20.96 -0.34 46.00
CA LYS A 170 -21.94 0.29 46.86
C LYS A 170 -23.36 0.15 46.30
N GLU A 171 -23.54 0.45 45.00
CA GLU A 171 -24.83 0.31 44.29
C GLU A 171 -25.31 -1.15 44.26
N VAL A 172 -24.42 -2.13 44.05
CA VAL A 172 -24.74 -3.60 44.17
C VAL A 172 -25.15 -3.99 45.58
N THR A 173 -24.57 -3.38 46.60
CA THR A 173 -24.96 -3.62 48.01
C THR A 173 -26.31 -3.00 48.29
N ASP A 174 -26.57 -1.80 47.81
CA ASP A 174 -27.88 -1.13 47.95
C ASP A 174 -28.98 -1.86 47.16
N LEU A 175 -28.70 -2.38 45.96
CA LEU A 175 -29.62 -3.22 45.19
C LEU A 175 -29.86 -4.58 45.87
N LYS A 176 -28.86 -5.19 46.48
CA LYS A 176 -29.02 -6.41 47.28
C LYS A 176 -29.90 -6.17 48.47
N ASN A 177 -29.82 -5.03 49.13
CA ASN A 177 -30.66 -4.65 50.24
C ASN A 177 -32.12 -4.36 49.79
N ILE A 178 -32.32 -3.79 48.59
CA ILE A 178 -33.62 -3.60 47.97
C ILE A 178 -34.26 -4.94 47.58
N ILE A 179 -33.49 -5.87 47.04
CA ILE A 179 -33.95 -7.21 46.63
C ILE A 179 -34.31 -8.04 47.88
N SER A 180 -33.55 -7.94 48.98
CA SER A 180 -33.86 -8.62 50.23
C SER A 180 -35.07 -8.08 50.98
N SER A 181 -35.42 -6.80 50.75
CA SER A 181 -36.65 -6.19 51.29
C SER A 181 -37.89 -6.44 50.43
N SER A 182 -37.71 -6.88 49.14
CA SER A 182 -38.83 -7.14 48.22
C SER A 182 -39.24 -8.62 48.13
N SER A 183 -38.51 -9.53 48.83
CA SER A 183 -38.74 -10.98 48.72
C SER A 183 -39.80 -11.57 49.68
N ASN A 184 -40.64 -10.78 50.34
CA ASN A 184 -41.67 -11.27 51.20
C ASN A 184 -43.13 -11.03 50.78
N ASN A 185 -43.37 -10.70 49.49
CA ASN A 185 -44.73 -10.79 48.97
C ASN A 185 -44.68 -11.13 47.46
N ASN A 186 -44.94 -12.39 47.16
CA ASN A 186 -45.47 -12.95 45.90
C ASN A 186 -44.81 -14.26 45.46
N LEU A 187 -45.02 -15.28 46.28
CA LEU A 187 -44.90 -16.69 45.84
C LEU A 187 -46.32 -17.24 45.59
N GLN A 188 -46.96 -16.78 44.53
CA GLN A 188 -48.10 -17.46 43.90
C GLN A 188 -48.46 -16.66 42.63
N ASN A 189 -47.82 -16.99 41.51
CA ASN A 189 -48.32 -16.89 40.12
C ASN A 189 -47.14 -16.96 39.13
N SER A 190 -46.43 -18.09 39.13
CA SER A 190 -45.45 -18.35 38.11
C SER A 190 -45.76 -19.67 37.35
N LYS A 191 -46.87 -19.67 36.63
CA LYS A 191 -47.11 -20.55 35.49
C LYS A 191 -47.93 -19.76 34.50
N ASN A 192 -47.36 -19.39 33.39
CA ASN A 192 -47.85 -18.63 32.25
C ASN A 192 -47.36 -17.16 32.21
N ASN A 193 -46.05 -16.98 32.07
CA ASN A 193 -45.53 -15.80 31.40
C ASN A 193 -44.77 -16.28 30.17
N ASN A 194 -45.50 -16.61 29.10
CA ASN A 194 -45.09 -16.26 27.78
C ASN A 194 -44.85 -14.75 27.82
N ILE A 195 -43.60 -14.32 27.84
CA ILE A 195 -43.23 -12.93 27.63
C ILE A 195 -43.61 -12.65 26.18
N ASN A 196 -44.86 -12.26 25.99
CA ASN A 196 -45.31 -11.58 24.78
C ASN A 196 -44.58 -10.25 24.79
N ILE A 197 -43.34 -10.23 24.22
CA ILE A 197 -42.69 -8.99 23.80
C ILE A 197 -43.53 -8.47 22.67
N ASN A 198 -44.54 -7.66 23.01
CA ASN A 198 -45.20 -6.74 22.09
C ASN A 198 -44.12 -5.77 21.66
N LYS A 199 -43.26 -6.20 20.72
CA LYS A 199 -42.37 -5.31 19.99
C LYS A 199 -43.31 -4.36 19.26
N ASN A 200 -43.42 -3.12 19.74
CA ASN A 200 -43.98 -2.04 18.96
C ASN A 200 -43.23 -2.05 17.62
N MET A 201 -43.91 -2.44 16.55
CA MET A 201 -43.33 -2.38 15.22
C MET A 201 -42.94 -0.91 14.93
N ILE A 202 -41.70 -0.66 14.67
CA ILE A 202 -41.23 0.67 14.32
C ILE A 202 -41.84 1.03 12.96
N ALA A 203 -42.49 2.21 12.90
CA ALA A 203 -43.07 2.68 11.66
C ALA A 203 -41.95 3.01 10.63
N LEU A 204 -42.15 2.66 9.37
CA LEU A 204 -41.16 2.92 8.32
C LEU A 204 -40.80 4.40 8.20
N ASP A 205 -41.78 5.29 8.45
CA ASP A 205 -41.52 6.73 8.40
C ASP A 205 -40.62 7.20 9.57
N GLU A 206 -40.72 6.58 10.74
CA GLU A 206 -39.83 6.83 11.86
C GLU A 206 -38.40 6.37 11.54
N PHE A 207 -38.24 5.17 10.98
CA PHE A 207 -36.97 4.64 10.51
C PHE A 207 -36.33 5.54 9.45
N ASN A 208 -37.09 5.92 8.42
CA ASN A 208 -36.61 6.82 7.36
C ASN A 208 -36.19 8.19 7.93
N LYS A 209 -36.95 8.74 8.86
CA LYS A 209 -36.66 10.03 9.50
C LYS A 209 -35.41 9.95 10.38
N LYS A 210 -35.28 8.89 11.18
CA LYS A 210 -34.12 8.70 12.09
C LYS A 210 -32.80 8.65 11.33
N PHE A 211 -32.74 7.93 10.22
CA PHE A 211 -31.52 7.67 9.46
C PHE A 211 -31.41 8.48 8.16
N GLY A 212 -32.34 9.41 7.91
CA GLY A 212 -32.32 10.23 6.68
C GLY A 212 -32.54 9.42 5.39
N LEU A 213 -33.25 8.29 5.50
CA LEU A 213 -33.48 7.35 4.40
C LEU A 213 -34.76 7.68 3.62
N LYS A 214 -34.91 7.06 2.44
CA LYS A 214 -36.10 7.19 1.59
C LYS A 214 -36.58 5.81 1.11
N ILE A 215 -36.79 4.88 2.03
CA ILE A 215 -37.31 3.55 1.73
C ILE A 215 -38.80 3.69 1.44
N PRO A 216 -39.28 3.26 0.26
CA PRO A 216 -40.64 3.57 -0.19
C PRO A 216 -41.72 2.76 0.51
N ASN A 217 -41.42 1.51 0.88
CA ASN A 217 -42.35 0.60 1.57
C ASN A 217 -41.62 -0.63 2.15
N ASN A 218 -42.28 -1.45 2.92
CA ASN A 218 -41.70 -2.64 3.56
C ASN A 218 -41.59 -3.87 2.63
N ASN A 219 -42.07 -3.80 1.41
CA ASN A 219 -42.09 -4.93 0.47
C ASN A 219 -40.82 -5.00 -0.41
N ILE A 220 -39.74 -4.39 0.06
CA ILE A 220 -38.45 -4.38 -0.65
C ILE A 220 -37.77 -5.74 -0.53
N LYS A 221 -37.03 -6.11 -1.59
CA LYS A 221 -36.20 -7.31 -1.67
C LYS A 221 -34.75 -7.05 -1.29
N LYS A 222 -34.31 -5.82 -1.46
CA LYS A 222 -32.95 -5.37 -1.14
C LYS A 222 -33.03 -4.13 -0.28
N LEU A 223 -32.30 -4.15 0.83
CA LEU A 223 -32.03 -2.98 1.67
C LEU A 223 -30.53 -2.74 1.69
N ASP A 224 -30.13 -1.54 1.23
CA ASP A 224 -28.75 -1.12 1.14
C ASP A 224 -28.53 0.08 2.04
N LEU A 225 -27.76 -0.14 3.09
CA LEU A 225 -27.43 0.83 4.12
C LEU A 225 -25.92 1.02 4.27
N ASP A 226 -25.14 0.68 3.24
CA ASP A 226 -23.70 0.78 3.28
C ASP A 226 -23.23 2.25 3.36
N ASN A 227 -22.14 2.51 4.11
CA ASN A 227 -21.43 3.80 4.18
C ASN A 227 -22.28 4.99 4.73
N LEU A 228 -23.16 4.75 5.70
CA LEU A 228 -24.06 5.78 6.23
C LEU A 228 -23.72 6.24 7.66
N ASN A 229 -22.66 5.69 8.29
CA ASN A 229 -22.25 5.98 9.66
C ASN A 229 -23.38 5.79 10.71
N LEU A 230 -24.14 4.72 10.59
CA LEU A 230 -25.36 4.49 11.37
C LEU A 230 -25.10 4.02 12.81
N GLY A 231 -23.91 3.51 13.10
CA GLY A 231 -23.54 2.97 14.41
C GLY A 231 -24.38 1.74 14.82
N ASN A 232 -24.31 1.38 16.11
CA ASN A 232 -25.02 0.21 16.64
C ASN A 232 -26.54 0.35 16.61
N GLU A 233 -27.06 1.58 16.67
CA GLU A 233 -28.50 1.84 16.70
C GLU A 233 -29.25 1.22 15.52
N ILE A 234 -28.61 1.10 14.37
CA ILE A 234 -29.24 0.51 13.17
C ILE A 234 -29.69 -0.93 13.43
N ILE A 235 -28.93 -1.70 14.18
CA ILE A 235 -29.26 -3.09 14.52
C ILE A 235 -30.51 -3.15 15.38
N ASP A 236 -30.65 -2.23 16.34
CA ASP A 236 -31.83 -2.15 17.23
C ASP A 236 -33.09 -1.79 16.43
N TYR A 237 -32.97 -0.82 15.53
CA TYR A 237 -34.09 -0.41 14.68
C TYR A 237 -34.49 -1.51 13.71
N LEU A 238 -33.56 -2.17 13.04
CA LEU A 238 -33.83 -3.28 12.13
C LEU A 238 -34.46 -4.46 12.86
N ALA A 239 -34.12 -4.72 14.13
CA ALA A 239 -34.76 -5.72 14.96
C ALA A 239 -36.25 -5.42 15.22
N GLY A 240 -36.65 -4.16 15.18
CA GLY A 240 -38.04 -3.72 15.30
C GLY A 240 -38.81 -3.61 13.97
N MET A 241 -38.10 -3.69 12.83
CA MET A 241 -38.68 -3.56 11.48
C MET A 241 -39.23 -4.90 10.97
N ASN A 242 -40.25 -4.81 10.08
CA ASN A 242 -40.75 -5.98 9.34
C ASN A 242 -40.56 -5.75 7.83
N PHE A 243 -39.64 -6.52 7.23
CA PHE A 243 -39.41 -6.55 5.80
C PHE A 243 -39.68 -7.98 5.27
N PRO A 244 -40.94 -8.38 5.02
CA PRO A 244 -41.33 -9.78 4.80
C PRO A 244 -40.74 -10.38 3.50
N PHE A 245 -40.28 -9.56 2.55
CA PHE A 245 -39.76 -10.03 1.29
C PHE A 245 -38.24 -9.74 1.15
N LEU A 246 -37.57 -9.33 2.24
CA LEU A 246 -36.17 -8.96 2.18
C LEU A 246 -35.28 -10.18 1.88
N GLU A 247 -34.62 -10.14 0.75
CA GLU A 247 -33.69 -11.16 0.28
C GLU A 247 -32.22 -10.77 0.53
N LYS A 248 -31.91 -9.46 0.52
CA LYS A 248 -30.53 -8.94 0.63
C LYS A 248 -30.46 -7.74 1.56
N LEU A 249 -29.61 -7.83 2.57
CA LEU A 249 -29.36 -6.77 3.53
C LEU A 249 -27.87 -6.41 3.53
N TYR A 250 -27.54 -5.16 3.25
CA TYR A 250 -26.20 -4.62 3.25
C TYR A 250 -26.10 -3.52 4.31
N ILE A 251 -25.13 -3.66 5.25
CA ILE A 251 -24.91 -2.72 6.35
C ILE A 251 -23.39 -2.54 6.52
N ALA A 252 -22.66 -2.46 5.41
CA ALA A 252 -21.20 -2.33 5.45
C ALA A 252 -20.78 -0.91 5.82
N ASN A 253 -19.61 -0.79 6.46
CA ASN A 253 -18.95 0.48 6.79
C ASN A 253 -19.88 1.46 7.55
N ASN A 254 -20.36 0.99 8.72
CA ASN A 254 -21.30 1.73 9.57
C ASN A 254 -20.84 1.88 11.02
N ASP A 255 -19.56 1.57 11.31
CA ASP A 255 -19.02 1.64 12.69
C ASP A 255 -19.72 0.73 13.72
N ILE A 256 -20.38 -0.34 13.26
CA ILE A 256 -21.11 -1.27 14.12
C ILE A 256 -20.12 -2.15 14.88
N SER A 257 -20.27 -2.19 16.20
CA SER A 257 -19.46 -3.04 17.10
C SER A 257 -20.30 -4.07 17.88
N ASP A 258 -21.59 -3.84 18.04
CA ASP A 258 -22.53 -4.70 18.75
C ASP A 258 -23.69 -5.12 17.83
N ILE A 259 -23.83 -6.42 17.63
CA ILE A 259 -24.90 -7.02 16.83
C ILE A 259 -25.83 -7.93 17.65
N LYS A 260 -25.85 -7.80 18.99
CA LYS A 260 -26.63 -8.70 19.84
C LYS A 260 -28.10 -8.80 19.47
N ASN A 261 -28.71 -7.70 18.99
CA ASN A 261 -30.13 -7.66 18.65
C ASN A 261 -30.44 -8.20 17.22
N ILE A 262 -29.42 -8.68 16.48
CA ILE A 262 -29.61 -9.36 15.18
C ILE A 262 -30.40 -10.68 15.37
N GLU A 263 -30.36 -11.31 16.56
CA GLU A 263 -31.17 -12.49 16.92
C GLU A 263 -32.65 -12.26 16.77
N PHE A 264 -33.09 -11.00 16.77
CA PHE A 264 -34.50 -10.62 16.65
C PHE A 264 -34.91 -10.23 15.22
N PHE A 265 -34.00 -10.32 14.26
CA PHE A 265 -34.35 -10.06 12.84
C PHE A 265 -35.33 -11.13 12.36
N ASN A 266 -36.53 -10.70 11.96
CA ASN A 266 -37.55 -11.59 11.39
C ASN A 266 -37.57 -11.50 9.86
N TYR A 267 -36.43 -11.85 9.23
CA TYR A 267 -36.24 -11.77 7.76
C TYR A 267 -36.10 -13.19 7.19
N ASN A 268 -37.18 -13.97 7.19
CA ASN A 268 -37.17 -15.39 6.82
C ASN A 268 -36.71 -15.67 5.38
N ASN A 269 -36.85 -14.69 4.47
CA ASN A 269 -36.43 -14.80 3.08
C ASN A 269 -35.00 -14.30 2.83
N LEU A 270 -34.24 -13.95 3.88
CA LEU A 270 -32.92 -13.37 3.73
C LEU A 270 -31.94 -14.39 3.15
N GLN A 271 -31.39 -14.09 1.99
CA GLN A 271 -30.41 -14.90 1.27
C GLN A 271 -28.99 -14.36 1.37
N LYS A 272 -28.86 -13.05 1.60
CA LYS A 272 -27.55 -12.40 1.72
C LYS A 272 -27.55 -11.38 2.86
N LEU A 273 -26.58 -11.53 3.76
CA LEU A 273 -26.28 -10.59 4.85
C LEU A 273 -24.84 -10.10 4.72
N SER A 274 -24.66 -8.78 4.63
CA SER A 274 -23.36 -8.12 4.61
C SER A 274 -23.21 -7.17 5.79
N LEU A 275 -22.22 -7.44 6.63
CA LEU A 275 -21.79 -6.64 7.77
C LEU A 275 -20.31 -6.26 7.65
N VAL A 276 -19.84 -6.13 6.44
CA VAL A 276 -18.46 -5.87 6.06
C VAL A 276 -17.98 -4.51 6.58
N ASP A 277 -16.65 -4.36 6.81
CA ASP A 277 -16.05 -3.08 7.19
C ASP A 277 -16.71 -2.45 8.44
N ASN A 278 -16.89 -3.25 9.49
CA ASN A 278 -17.44 -2.78 10.76
C ASN A 278 -16.42 -3.04 11.90
N LYS A 279 -16.84 -2.90 13.14
CA LYS A 279 -16.00 -3.10 14.34
C LYS A 279 -16.46 -4.30 15.18
N ILE A 280 -17.18 -5.24 14.57
CA ILE A 280 -17.80 -6.38 15.23
C ILE A 280 -16.72 -7.32 15.77
N SER A 281 -16.80 -7.65 17.06
CA SER A 281 -15.91 -8.62 17.72
C SER A 281 -16.65 -9.86 18.23
N ASP A 282 -17.89 -9.71 18.64
CA ASP A 282 -18.76 -10.79 19.12
C ASP A 282 -19.88 -11.07 18.13
N ILE A 283 -19.95 -12.33 17.68
CA ILE A 283 -20.97 -12.85 16.76
C ILE A 283 -21.87 -13.88 17.43
N SER A 284 -21.90 -13.94 18.77
CA SER A 284 -22.70 -14.92 19.53
C SER A 284 -24.20 -14.85 19.21
N ALA A 285 -24.71 -13.67 18.87
CA ALA A 285 -26.10 -13.51 18.49
C ALA A 285 -26.50 -14.27 17.21
N LEU A 286 -25.54 -14.56 16.31
CA LEU A 286 -25.81 -15.33 15.08
C LEU A 286 -26.23 -16.77 15.36
N GLU A 287 -25.84 -17.34 16.51
CA GLU A 287 -26.25 -18.68 16.94
C GLU A 287 -27.78 -18.81 17.07
N LYS A 288 -28.48 -17.70 17.35
CA LYS A 288 -29.92 -17.67 17.59
C LYS A 288 -30.73 -17.13 16.43
N CYS A 289 -30.07 -16.75 15.33
CA CYS A 289 -30.73 -16.23 14.15
C CYS A 289 -31.46 -17.33 13.37
N HIS A 290 -32.63 -17.00 12.83
CA HIS A 290 -33.44 -17.88 11.99
C HIS A 290 -33.39 -17.45 10.54
N PHE A 291 -32.20 -17.58 9.90
CA PHE A 291 -32.00 -17.25 8.49
C PHE A 291 -31.88 -18.51 7.64
N ALA A 292 -32.94 -19.35 7.65
CA ALA A 292 -32.95 -20.66 7.01
C ALA A 292 -32.68 -20.65 5.47
N ASP A 293 -32.86 -19.49 4.81
CA ASP A 293 -32.57 -19.31 3.39
C ASP A 293 -31.26 -18.59 3.11
N LEU A 294 -30.43 -18.32 4.13
CA LEU A 294 -29.19 -17.58 3.96
C LEU A 294 -28.18 -18.35 3.12
N LYS A 295 -27.75 -17.74 2.02
CA LYS A 295 -26.75 -18.28 1.07
C LYS A 295 -25.41 -17.58 1.18
N GLU A 296 -25.39 -16.32 1.55
CA GLU A 296 -24.17 -15.52 1.63
C GLU A 296 -24.09 -14.76 2.94
N LEU A 297 -23.04 -15.00 3.72
CA LEU A 297 -22.73 -14.28 4.95
C LEU A 297 -21.35 -13.63 4.81
N HIS A 298 -21.33 -12.30 4.81
CA HIS A 298 -20.11 -11.52 4.67
C HIS A 298 -19.82 -10.74 5.96
N LEU A 299 -18.71 -11.10 6.63
CA LEU A 299 -18.23 -10.55 7.90
C LEU A 299 -16.77 -10.09 7.82
N TYR A 300 -16.20 -9.96 6.62
CA TYR A 300 -14.80 -9.57 6.48
C TYR A 300 -14.58 -8.11 6.89
N ASN A 301 -13.31 -7.76 7.22
CA ASN A 301 -12.92 -6.46 7.79
C ASN A 301 -13.70 -6.14 9.08
N ASN A 302 -13.56 -7.00 10.07
CA ASN A 302 -14.12 -6.80 11.40
C ASN A 302 -13.07 -7.13 12.49
N ASN A 303 -13.46 -7.26 13.74
CA ASN A 303 -12.61 -7.59 14.88
C ASN A 303 -12.91 -8.97 15.46
N ILE A 304 -13.48 -9.89 14.68
CA ILE A 304 -13.95 -11.19 15.14
C ILE A 304 -12.75 -12.06 15.54
N VAL A 305 -12.81 -12.61 16.75
CA VAL A 305 -11.79 -13.54 17.29
C VAL A 305 -12.32 -14.96 17.33
N ASN A 306 -13.60 -15.15 17.71
CA ASN A 306 -14.22 -16.44 17.94
C ASN A 306 -15.35 -16.69 16.95
N ILE A 307 -15.24 -17.76 16.16
CA ILE A 307 -16.25 -18.17 15.17
C ILE A 307 -17.11 -19.35 15.63
N LYS A 308 -16.93 -19.84 16.87
CA LYS A 308 -17.70 -20.95 17.42
C LYS A 308 -19.22 -20.74 17.37
N PRO A 309 -19.78 -19.53 17.53
CA PRO A 309 -21.21 -19.30 17.40
C PRO A 309 -21.83 -19.74 16.07
N LEU A 310 -21.01 -19.78 15.01
CA LEU A 310 -21.49 -20.28 13.70
C LEU A 310 -21.76 -21.79 13.71
N GLU A 311 -21.23 -22.58 14.68
CA GLU A 311 -21.49 -24.03 14.76
C GLU A 311 -22.95 -24.38 15.05
N ASN A 312 -23.63 -23.53 15.81
CA ASN A 312 -24.99 -23.78 16.24
C ASN A 312 -26.04 -23.00 15.44
N SER A 313 -25.57 -22.19 14.48
CA SER A 313 -26.48 -21.40 13.63
C SER A 313 -27.15 -22.28 12.55
N ASP A 314 -28.41 -21.96 12.22
CA ASP A 314 -29.19 -22.63 11.17
C ASP A 314 -28.88 -22.02 9.79
N PHE A 315 -27.63 -22.20 9.33
CA PHE A 315 -27.18 -21.71 8.00
C PHE A 315 -26.97 -22.87 7.03
N SER A 316 -27.87 -23.83 7.03
CA SER A 316 -27.76 -25.08 6.23
C SER A 316 -27.66 -24.87 4.71
N LYS A 317 -28.17 -23.73 4.19
CA LYS A 317 -28.09 -23.35 2.78
C LYS A 317 -26.93 -22.42 2.43
N LEU A 318 -25.99 -22.20 3.37
CA LEU A 318 -24.91 -21.26 3.17
C LEU A 318 -23.95 -21.74 2.07
N GLN A 319 -23.72 -20.88 1.07
CA GLN A 319 -22.85 -21.13 -0.06
C GLN A 319 -21.55 -20.31 0.02
N ILE A 320 -21.61 -19.15 0.61
CA ILE A 320 -20.45 -18.27 0.76
C ILE A 320 -20.35 -17.79 2.21
N LEU A 321 -19.20 -18.07 2.84
CA LEU A 321 -18.83 -17.53 4.15
C LEU A 321 -17.54 -16.74 4.03
N SER A 322 -17.61 -15.43 4.31
CA SER A 322 -16.47 -14.53 4.23
C SER A 322 -16.14 -13.93 5.60
N LEU A 323 -14.98 -14.35 6.13
CA LEU A 323 -14.43 -13.99 7.44
C LEU A 323 -13.01 -13.41 7.33
N GLY A 324 -12.58 -13.03 6.14
CA GLY A 324 -11.26 -12.44 5.91
C GLY A 324 -11.06 -11.14 6.69
N ASN A 325 -9.80 -10.73 6.92
CA ASN A 325 -9.45 -9.51 7.65
C ASN A 325 -10.15 -9.43 9.02
N ASN A 326 -9.95 -10.45 9.85
CA ASN A 326 -10.43 -10.51 11.22
C ASN A 326 -9.25 -10.84 12.17
N LYS A 327 -9.54 -11.25 13.38
CA LYS A 327 -8.54 -11.62 14.41
C LYS A 327 -8.66 -13.09 14.83
N ILE A 328 -9.13 -13.94 13.90
CA ILE A 328 -9.36 -15.35 14.15
C ILE A 328 -8.00 -16.07 14.26
N SER A 329 -7.76 -16.75 15.39
CA SER A 329 -6.54 -17.55 15.60
C SER A 329 -6.79 -19.04 15.53
N THR A 330 -8.02 -19.47 15.76
CA THR A 330 -8.42 -20.89 15.77
C THR A 330 -9.66 -21.09 14.93
N ILE A 331 -9.64 -22.13 14.11
CA ILE A 331 -10.82 -22.59 13.39
C ILE A 331 -11.45 -23.70 14.25
N ILE A 332 -12.68 -23.49 14.70
CA ILE A 332 -13.43 -24.50 15.43
C ILE A 332 -14.63 -24.87 14.56
N PHE A 333 -14.56 -26.03 13.88
CA PHE A 333 -15.56 -26.50 12.94
C PHE A 333 -16.05 -27.92 13.29
N SER A 334 -16.23 -28.23 14.57
CA SER A 334 -16.53 -29.61 15.00
C SER A 334 -17.95 -30.11 14.62
N LYS A 335 -18.89 -29.19 14.33
CA LYS A 335 -20.31 -29.50 14.08
C LYS A 335 -20.93 -28.72 12.92
N PHE A 336 -20.12 -28.10 12.08
CA PHE A 336 -20.64 -27.28 10.98
C PHE A 336 -21.37 -28.12 9.94
N ASN A 337 -22.62 -27.80 9.67
CA ASN A 337 -23.44 -28.43 8.66
C ASN A 337 -23.53 -27.57 7.39
N PHE A 338 -22.38 -27.13 6.87
CA PHE A 338 -22.31 -26.30 5.66
C PHE A 338 -22.17 -27.16 4.39
N VAL A 339 -23.09 -28.10 4.21
CA VAL A 339 -23.05 -29.06 3.08
C VAL A 339 -23.10 -28.40 1.72
N ASP A 340 -23.67 -27.21 1.60
CA ASP A 340 -23.79 -26.44 0.35
C ASP A 340 -22.69 -25.39 0.17
N LEU A 341 -21.71 -25.31 1.10
CA LEU A 341 -20.68 -24.30 1.05
C LEU A 341 -19.79 -24.46 -0.19
N LYS A 342 -19.70 -23.40 -0.99
CA LYS A 342 -18.90 -23.31 -2.22
C LYS A 342 -17.65 -22.45 -2.03
N ALA A 343 -17.71 -21.45 -1.16
CA ALA A 343 -16.59 -20.56 -0.93
C ALA A 343 -16.42 -20.25 0.57
N LEU A 344 -15.20 -20.47 1.07
CA LEU A 344 -14.78 -20.15 2.43
C LEU A 344 -13.57 -19.22 2.39
N PHE A 345 -13.72 -18.00 2.89
CA PHE A 345 -12.69 -16.99 2.91
C PHE A 345 -12.28 -16.68 4.36
N LEU A 346 -11.05 -17.06 4.73
CA LEU A 346 -10.45 -16.90 6.05
C LEU A 346 -9.09 -16.16 5.97
N TYR A 347 -8.84 -15.47 4.87
CA TYR A 347 -7.59 -14.75 4.62
C TYR A 347 -7.38 -13.59 5.60
N ASN A 348 -6.12 -13.16 5.79
CA ASN A 348 -5.75 -12.06 6.68
C ASN A 348 -6.31 -12.25 8.10
N ASN A 349 -5.95 -13.36 8.71
CA ASN A 349 -6.25 -13.68 10.11
C ASN A 349 -4.96 -14.10 10.84
N SER A 350 -5.05 -14.73 11.98
CA SER A 350 -3.90 -15.24 12.75
C SER A 350 -3.95 -16.76 12.91
N ILE A 351 -4.53 -17.46 11.93
CA ILE A 351 -4.78 -18.91 11.98
C ILE A 351 -3.46 -19.65 11.81
N SER A 352 -3.14 -20.53 12.76
CA SER A 352 -1.98 -21.41 12.69
C SER A 352 -2.37 -22.89 12.55
N ASP A 353 -3.50 -23.30 13.11
CA ASP A 353 -4.00 -24.68 13.06
C ASP A 353 -5.29 -24.76 12.22
N ILE A 354 -5.25 -25.63 11.20
CA ILE A 354 -6.37 -25.92 10.30
C ILE A 354 -6.87 -27.36 10.39
N ASN A 355 -6.43 -28.15 11.39
CA ASN A 355 -6.76 -29.56 11.51
C ASN A 355 -8.25 -29.85 11.64
N THR A 356 -9.00 -28.91 12.19
CA THR A 356 -10.46 -29.02 12.34
C THR A 356 -11.21 -29.04 11.02
N LEU A 357 -10.61 -28.63 9.91
CA LEU A 357 -11.21 -28.74 8.57
C LEU A 357 -11.52 -30.20 8.20
N SER A 358 -10.80 -31.18 8.77
CA SER A 358 -11.06 -32.61 8.56
C SER A 358 -12.39 -33.09 9.13
N GLN A 359 -13.00 -32.31 10.00
CA GLN A 359 -14.27 -32.64 10.67
C GLN A 359 -15.49 -32.16 9.86
N CYS A 360 -15.27 -31.42 8.77
CA CYS A 360 -16.33 -30.83 7.95
C CYS A 360 -16.50 -31.60 6.64
N ASP A 361 -17.75 -31.75 6.19
CA ASP A 361 -18.07 -32.27 4.85
C ASP A 361 -18.17 -31.13 3.83
N PHE A 362 -17.01 -30.69 3.33
CA PHE A 362 -16.91 -29.65 2.33
C PHE A 362 -16.96 -30.17 0.88
N LYS A 363 -17.83 -31.17 0.64
CA LYS A 363 -17.92 -31.82 -0.69
C LYS A 363 -18.22 -30.89 -1.85
N ASN A 364 -18.89 -29.75 -1.61
CA ASN A 364 -19.25 -28.76 -2.61
C ASN A 364 -18.30 -27.56 -2.64
N LEU A 365 -17.25 -27.54 -1.81
CA LEU A 365 -16.33 -26.41 -1.73
C LEU A 365 -15.52 -26.29 -3.04
N GLU A 366 -15.64 -25.12 -3.66
CA GLU A 366 -14.95 -24.75 -4.89
C GLU A 366 -13.77 -23.79 -4.61
N LYS A 367 -13.88 -22.96 -3.57
CA LYS A 367 -12.88 -21.93 -3.23
C LYS A 367 -12.54 -21.95 -1.75
N LEU A 368 -11.24 -22.03 -1.44
CA LEU A 368 -10.73 -21.93 -0.07
C LEU A 368 -9.57 -20.92 -0.01
N ALA A 369 -9.76 -19.82 0.73
CA ALA A 369 -8.75 -18.82 0.94
C ALA A 369 -8.30 -18.80 2.42
N LEU A 370 -7.05 -19.17 2.63
CA LEU A 370 -6.35 -19.21 3.90
C LEU A 370 -5.05 -18.40 3.87
N ASN A 371 -4.88 -17.58 2.85
CA ASN A 371 -3.70 -16.74 2.67
C ASN A 371 -3.58 -15.67 3.74
N ASN A 372 -2.36 -15.17 3.97
CA ASN A 372 -2.05 -14.19 5.01
C ASN A 372 -2.49 -14.67 6.41
N ASN A 373 -1.98 -15.81 6.82
CA ASN A 373 -2.17 -16.42 8.13
C ASN A 373 -0.81 -16.88 8.69
N ALA A 374 -0.81 -17.72 9.73
CA ALA A 374 0.39 -18.27 10.33
C ALA A 374 0.47 -19.81 10.21
N ILE A 375 -0.07 -20.37 9.12
CA ILE A 375 -0.18 -21.81 8.90
C ILE A 375 1.19 -22.40 8.57
N GLU A 376 1.60 -23.42 9.32
CA GLU A 376 2.82 -24.19 9.07
C GLU A 376 2.46 -25.59 8.53
N GLU A 377 1.49 -26.25 9.17
CA GLU A 377 1.09 -27.61 8.88
C GLU A 377 -0.18 -27.69 8.03
N ILE A 378 -0.10 -28.41 6.90
CA ILE A 378 -1.21 -28.62 5.98
C ILE A 378 -1.58 -30.08 5.78
N SER A 379 -1.09 -30.98 6.64
CA SER A 379 -1.35 -32.43 6.59
C SER A 379 -2.83 -32.80 6.62
N VAL A 380 -3.69 -31.91 7.13
CA VAL A 380 -5.15 -32.07 7.12
C VAL A 380 -5.72 -32.31 5.72
N PHE A 381 -5.09 -31.81 4.66
CA PHE A 381 -5.58 -31.94 3.30
C PHE A 381 -5.59 -33.38 2.77
N GLU A 382 -4.89 -34.29 3.41
CA GLU A 382 -5.01 -35.73 3.14
C GLU A 382 -6.39 -36.31 3.55
N LYS A 383 -7.00 -35.68 4.60
CA LYS A 383 -8.21 -36.21 5.24
C LYS A 383 -9.51 -35.53 4.76
N VAL A 384 -9.40 -34.32 4.19
CA VAL A 384 -10.56 -33.55 3.74
C VAL A 384 -11.08 -34.04 2.38
N ASN A 385 -12.39 -33.91 2.17
CA ASN A 385 -13.05 -34.27 0.94
C ASN A 385 -13.30 -33.09 0.01
N PHE A 386 -12.26 -32.53 -0.57
CA PHE A 386 -12.32 -31.34 -1.44
C PHE A 386 -12.43 -31.71 -2.93
N LYS A 387 -13.35 -32.62 -3.29
CA LYS A 387 -13.48 -33.12 -4.68
C LYS A 387 -13.77 -32.04 -5.72
N ASN A 388 -14.46 -30.98 -5.30
CA ASN A 388 -14.88 -29.90 -6.19
C ASN A 388 -13.99 -28.64 -6.07
N LEU A 389 -12.92 -28.70 -5.26
CA LEU A 389 -12.04 -27.55 -5.04
C LEU A 389 -11.34 -27.16 -6.35
N LYS A 390 -11.55 -25.91 -6.76
CA LYS A 390 -10.97 -25.26 -7.95
C LYS A 390 -9.88 -24.28 -7.59
N GLU A 391 -10.01 -23.59 -6.47
CA GLU A 391 -9.09 -22.54 -6.09
C GLU A 391 -8.67 -22.70 -4.62
N LEU A 392 -7.35 -22.81 -4.40
CA LEU A 392 -6.73 -22.91 -3.08
C LEU A 392 -5.66 -21.83 -2.94
N TRP A 393 -5.89 -20.87 -2.02
CA TRP A 393 -4.96 -19.79 -1.73
C TRP A 393 -4.37 -19.98 -0.34
N LEU A 394 -3.06 -20.22 -0.28
CA LEU A 394 -2.24 -20.44 0.92
C LEU A 394 -1.03 -19.49 0.98
N TYR A 395 -0.98 -18.46 0.13
CA TYR A 395 0.15 -17.55 0.08
C TYR A 395 0.29 -16.72 1.38
N ASN A 396 1.50 -16.24 1.66
CA ASN A 396 1.83 -15.52 2.90
C ASN A 396 1.45 -16.34 4.15
N ASN A 397 2.05 -17.52 4.28
CA ASN A 397 1.98 -18.39 5.45
C ASN A 397 3.40 -18.88 5.83
N ASN A 398 3.52 -19.87 6.70
CA ASN A 398 4.80 -20.42 7.14
C ASN A 398 5.05 -21.85 6.60
N ILE A 399 4.35 -22.26 5.55
CA ILE A 399 4.36 -23.63 5.02
C ILE A 399 5.75 -23.98 4.47
N SER A 400 6.30 -25.09 4.91
CA SER A 400 7.58 -25.61 4.39
C SER A 400 7.44 -26.97 3.71
N ASP A 401 6.49 -27.80 4.13
CA ASP A 401 6.22 -29.13 3.60
C ASP A 401 4.90 -29.14 2.82
N ILE A 402 4.98 -29.62 1.57
CA ILE A 402 3.81 -29.79 0.68
C ILE A 402 3.57 -31.23 0.27
N ASP A 403 4.19 -32.21 0.93
CA ASP A 403 4.11 -33.63 0.57
C ASP A 403 2.68 -34.17 0.66
N VAL A 404 1.84 -33.55 1.46
CA VAL A 404 0.41 -33.87 1.57
C VAL A 404 -0.34 -33.79 0.24
N PHE A 405 0.09 -32.93 -0.69
CA PHE A 405 -0.60 -32.78 -1.98
C PHE A 405 -0.55 -34.02 -2.86
N SER A 406 0.44 -34.92 -2.65
CA SER A 406 0.51 -36.21 -3.33
C SER A 406 -0.63 -37.17 -2.92
N LYS A 407 -1.27 -36.91 -1.79
CA LYS A 407 -2.35 -37.73 -1.23
C LYS A 407 -3.71 -37.00 -1.24
N ALA A 408 -3.69 -35.70 -1.38
CA ALA A 408 -4.88 -34.85 -1.41
C ALA A 408 -5.70 -35.09 -2.70
N LYS A 409 -7.04 -35.08 -2.56
CA LYS A 409 -7.96 -35.38 -3.67
C LYS A 409 -8.43 -34.11 -4.38
N PHE A 410 -7.51 -33.34 -4.95
CA PHE A 410 -7.77 -32.08 -5.61
C PHE A 410 -7.91 -32.19 -7.12
N PHE A 411 -8.76 -33.08 -7.58
CA PHE A 411 -8.89 -33.45 -9.01
C PHE A 411 -9.34 -32.32 -9.94
N ASN A 412 -10.03 -31.32 -9.39
CA ASN A 412 -10.58 -30.16 -10.14
C ASN A 412 -9.79 -28.86 -9.88
N LEU A 413 -8.61 -28.94 -9.24
CA LEU A 413 -7.86 -27.74 -8.86
C LEU A 413 -7.35 -27.01 -10.10
N GLU A 414 -7.79 -25.76 -10.24
CA GLU A 414 -7.42 -24.85 -11.33
C GLU A 414 -6.38 -23.81 -10.89
N VAL A 415 -6.44 -23.38 -9.62
CA VAL A 415 -5.53 -22.39 -9.06
C VAL A 415 -4.96 -22.89 -7.75
N LEU A 416 -3.63 -22.97 -7.67
CA LEU A 416 -2.88 -23.22 -6.44
C LEU A 416 -1.89 -22.08 -6.21
N SER A 417 -2.09 -21.31 -5.13
CA SER A 417 -1.17 -20.24 -4.73
C SER A 417 -0.54 -20.55 -3.37
N LEU A 418 0.77 -20.70 -3.39
CA LEU A 418 1.65 -21.02 -2.26
C LEU A 418 2.76 -19.99 -2.12
N SER A 419 2.63 -18.83 -2.78
CA SER A 419 3.68 -17.82 -2.75
C SER A 419 3.92 -17.26 -1.34
N ASN A 420 5.13 -16.75 -1.12
CA ASN A 420 5.56 -16.21 0.16
C ASN A 420 5.35 -17.19 1.33
N ASN A 421 5.98 -18.36 1.21
CA ASN A 421 6.05 -19.40 2.21
C ASN A 421 7.52 -19.80 2.48
N ASN A 422 7.75 -20.94 3.11
CA ASN A 422 9.09 -21.47 3.41
C ASN A 422 9.44 -22.72 2.60
N ILE A 423 8.80 -22.93 1.45
CA ILE A 423 8.93 -24.15 0.66
C ILE A 423 10.30 -24.22 -0.03
N GLU A 424 11.01 -25.31 0.19
CA GLU A 424 12.29 -25.61 -0.47
C GLU A 424 12.18 -26.77 -1.44
N ASN A 425 11.42 -27.80 -1.06
CA ASN A 425 11.28 -29.04 -1.84
C ASN A 425 9.88 -29.12 -2.48
N ILE A 426 9.85 -29.25 -3.82
CA ILE A 426 8.62 -29.38 -4.60
C ILE A 426 8.53 -30.71 -5.36
N LYS A 427 9.38 -31.71 -5.05
CA LYS A 427 9.41 -33.01 -5.75
C LYS A 427 8.10 -33.78 -5.68
N THR A 428 7.33 -33.56 -4.64
CA THR A 428 6.01 -34.18 -4.45
C THR A 428 5.03 -33.89 -5.58
N LEU A 429 5.21 -32.75 -6.28
CA LEU A 429 4.33 -32.34 -7.38
C LEU A 429 4.28 -33.37 -8.53
N GLU A 430 5.32 -34.21 -8.69
CA GLU A 430 5.32 -35.31 -9.70
C GLU A 430 4.24 -36.37 -9.45
N LYS A 431 3.76 -36.45 -8.19
CA LYS A 431 2.76 -37.43 -7.75
C LYS A 431 1.35 -36.84 -7.63
N CYS A 432 1.24 -35.51 -7.82
CA CYS A 432 -0.03 -34.79 -7.69
C CYS A 432 -0.87 -34.94 -8.96
N ASP A 433 -2.17 -35.19 -8.81
CA ASP A 433 -3.12 -35.23 -9.92
C ASP A 433 -3.78 -33.85 -10.13
N PHE A 434 -3.00 -32.91 -10.66
CA PHE A 434 -3.43 -31.53 -10.93
C PHE A 434 -3.67 -31.28 -12.42
N ARG A 435 -4.38 -32.16 -13.10
CA ARG A 435 -4.62 -32.12 -14.57
C ARG A 435 -5.33 -30.86 -15.04
N MET A 436 -6.16 -30.25 -14.17
CA MET A 436 -6.94 -29.05 -14.48
C MET A 436 -6.22 -27.75 -14.09
N LEU A 437 -4.97 -27.85 -13.57
CA LEU A 437 -4.27 -26.70 -13.04
C LEU A 437 -3.94 -25.70 -14.15
N LYS A 438 -4.45 -24.47 -13.99
CA LYS A 438 -4.24 -23.33 -14.89
C LYS A 438 -3.24 -22.34 -14.34
N LYS A 439 -3.15 -22.23 -13.02
CA LYS A 439 -2.22 -21.31 -12.34
C LYS A 439 -1.54 -22.01 -11.18
N LEU A 440 -0.20 -21.98 -11.19
CA LEU A 440 0.65 -22.39 -10.08
C LEU A 440 1.51 -21.20 -9.65
N ASP A 441 1.34 -20.78 -8.41
CA ASP A 441 2.11 -19.69 -7.83
C ASP A 441 2.94 -20.22 -6.65
N LEU A 442 4.26 -20.24 -6.84
CA LEU A 442 5.28 -20.68 -5.89
C LEU A 442 6.31 -19.55 -5.63
N GLY A 443 6.00 -18.31 -6.00
CA GLY A 443 6.90 -17.18 -5.80
C GLY A 443 7.20 -16.93 -4.33
N GLY A 444 8.30 -16.24 -4.02
CA GLY A 444 8.64 -15.89 -2.64
C GLY A 444 8.88 -17.08 -1.72
N ASN A 445 9.55 -18.13 -2.21
CA ASN A 445 9.89 -19.33 -1.46
C ASN A 445 11.43 -19.56 -1.42
N LYS A 446 11.88 -20.74 -1.10
CA LYS A 446 13.30 -21.12 -1.04
C LYS A 446 13.70 -22.16 -2.10
N ILE A 447 12.89 -22.28 -3.16
CA ILE A 447 13.03 -23.31 -4.19
C ILE A 447 14.30 -23.08 -5.01
N SER A 448 15.12 -24.11 -5.14
CA SER A 448 16.29 -24.12 -6.04
C SER A 448 16.18 -25.17 -7.15
N ASP A 449 15.58 -26.31 -6.85
CA ASP A 449 15.41 -27.43 -7.80
C ASP A 449 13.98 -27.46 -8.36
N ILE A 450 13.88 -27.22 -9.67
CA ILE A 450 12.62 -27.29 -10.44
C ILE A 450 12.57 -28.46 -11.41
N THR A 451 13.44 -29.47 -11.25
CA THR A 451 13.52 -30.64 -12.15
C THR A 451 12.24 -31.45 -12.17
N VAL A 452 11.41 -31.35 -11.14
CA VAL A 452 10.08 -31.98 -11.04
C VAL A 452 9.16 -31.60 -12.20
N PHE A 453 9.29 -30.41 -12.77
CA PHE A 453 8.40 -29.96 -13.85
C PHE A 453 8.51 -30.78 -15.16
N ALA A 454 9.55 -31.59 -15.34
CA ALA A 454 9.62 -32.58 -16.44
C ALA A 454 8.68 -33.75 -16.27
N LYS A 455 8.14 -33.98 -15.07
CA LYS A 455 7.37 -35.16 -14.72
C LYS A 455 5.91 -34.85 -14.35
N VAL A 456 5.59 -33.60 -14.15
CA VAL A 456 4.22 -33.16 -13.80
C VAL A 456 3.28 -33.23 -15.01
N ASN A 457 2.00 -33.46 -14.74
CA ASN A 457 0.95 -33.48 -15.77
C ASN A 457 0.08 -32.19 -15.65
N PHE A 458 0.71 -31.04 -15.96
CA PHE A 458 0.03 -29.72 -15.89
C PHE A 458 -0.29 -29.20 -17.31
N ASN A 459 -1.02 -30.01 -18.12
CA ASN A 459 -1.26 -29.74 -19.55
C ASN A 459 -2.11 -28.49 -19.80
N ASP A 460 -2.85 -28.03 -18.79
CA ASP A 460 -3.69 -26.83 -18.88
C ASP A 460 -3.04 -25.58 -18.26
N LEU A 461 -1.77 -25.69 -17.81
CA LEU A 461 -1.09 -24.59 -17.12
C LEU A 461 -0.92 -23.38 -18.03
N LYS A 462 -1.45 -22.24 -17.57
CA LYS A 462 -1.39 -20.95 -18.23
C LYS A 462 -0.45 -19.99 -17.53
N GLU A 463 -0.36 -20.06 -16.21
CA GLU A 463 0.48 -19.19 -15.41
C GLU A 463 1.38 -19.99 -14.47
N LEU A 464 2.69 -19.76 -14.57
CA LEU A 464 3.70 -20.31 -13.66
C LEU A 464 4.49 -19.16 -13.04
N HIS A 465 4.33 -18.99 -11.73
CA HIS A 465 5.02 -17.98 -10.97
C HIS A 465 6.06 -18.64 -10.05
N LEU A 466 7.32 -18.28 -10.22
CA LEU A 466 8.49 -18.79 -9.49
C LEU A 466 9.40 -17.64 -9.03
N PHE A 467 8.88 -16.41 -8.98
CA PHE A 467 9.66 -15.22 -8.60
C PHE A 467 10.20 -15.33 -7.17
N ASN A 468 11.26 -14.59 -6.89
CA ASN A 468 11.86 -14.50 -5.56
C ASN A 468 12.10 -15.89 -4.94
N ASN A 469 12.93 -16.68 -5.60
CA ASN A 469 13.37 -18.02 -5.19
C ASN A 469 14.91 -18.15 -5.30
N ASN A 470 15.43 -19.35 -5.17
CA ASN A 470 16.86 -19.64 -5.30
C ASN A 470 17.24 -20.35 -6.61
N ILE A 471 16.41 -20.22 -7.65
CA ILE A 471 16.54 -20.97 -8.91
C ILE A 471 17.72 -20.40 -9.71
N ASP A 472 18.69 -21.24 -10.05
CA ASP A 472 19.84 -20.88 -10.91
C ASP A 472 19.81 -21.60 -12.26
N ASN A 473 19.06 -22.70 -12.37
CA ASN A 473 19.01 -23.57 -13.54
C ASN A 473 17.56 -23.84 -13.98
N ILE A 474 17.25 -23.43 -15.20
CA ILE A 474 15.92 -23.60 -15.83
C ILE A 474 15.95 -24.55 -17.04
N LYS A 475 17.03 -25.31 -17.25
CA LYS A 475 17.18 -26.26 -18.39
C LYS A 475 16.02 -27.25 -18.48
N ILE A 476 15.43 -27.58 -17.36
CA ILE A 476 14.33 -28.54 -17.31
C ILE A 476 13.11 -28.10 -18.11
N LEU A 477 12.92 -26.80 -18.33
CA LEU A 477 11.77 -26.27 -19.07
C LEU A 477 11.68 -26.83 -20.51
N GLU A 478 12.79 -27.28 -21.13
CA GLU A 478 12.76 -27.96 -22.46
C GLU A 478 12.00 -29.28 -22.45
N LYS A 479 11.78 -29.86 -21.26
CA LYS A 479 11.13 -31.16 -21.08
C LYS A 479 9.70 -31.04 -20.53
N THR A 480 9.20 -29.85 -20.38
CA THR A 480 7.85 -29.59 -19.83
C THR A 480 6.78 -29.62 -20.93
N ASN A 481 5.54 -30.02 -20.57
CA ASN A 481 4.37 -29.99 -21.45
C ASN A 481 3.52 -28.74 -21.16
N PHE A 482 4.16 -27.56 -21.09
CA PHE A 482 3.45 -26.30 -20.78
C PHE A 482 3.00 -25.57 -22.06
N ASP A 483 2.43 -26.30 -23.01
CA ASP A 483 2.05 -25.77 -24.34
C ASP A 483 1.02 -24.62 -24.28
N LYS A 484 0.24 -24.54 -23.19
CA LYS A 484 -0.75 -23.48 -22.98
C LYS A 484 -0.24 -22.31 -22.14
N LEU A 485 1.04 -22.29 -21.79
CA LEU A 485 1.61 -21.26 -20.92
C LEU A 485 1.49 -19.89 -21.56
N GLU A 486 0.83 -18.97 -20.86
CA GLU A 486 0.61 -17.58 -21.24
C GLU A 486 1.51 -16.64 -20.44
N LYS A 487 1.86 -17.02 -19.21
CA LYS A 487 2.68 -16.19 -18.31
C LYS A 487 3.72 -17.03 -17.58
N LEU A 488 4.99 -16.61 -17.68
CA LEU A 488 6.13 -17.19 -16.96
C LEU A 488 6.85 -16.10 -16.17
N VAL A 489 6.88 -16.25 -14.85
CA VAL A 489 7.44 -15.28 -13.91
C VAL A 489 8.60 -15.90 -13.16
N LEU A 490 9.82 -15.49 -13.48
CA LEU A 490 11.10 -16.02 -12.97
C LEU A 490 12.00 -14.92 -12.40
N ASN A 491 11.46 -13.74 -12.18
CA ASN A 491 12.23 -12.63 -11.62
C ASN A 491 12.72 -12.91 -10.19
N ASP A 492 13.71 -12.14 -9.74
CA ASP A 492 14.29 -12.26 -8.40
C ASP A 492 14.77 -13.70 -8.11
N ASN A 493 15.63 -14.21 -8.99
CA ASN A 493 16.23 -15.51 -8.88
C ASN A 493 17.76 -15.44 -9.10
N LYS A 494 18.42 -16.56 -9.32
CA LYS A 494 19.87 -16.64 -9.52
C LYS A 494 20.25 -17.09 -10.94
N ILE A 495 19.31 -16.97 -11.89
CA ILE A 495 19.44 -17.49 -13.26
C ILE A 495 20.54 -16.72 -14.01
N LYS A 496 21.47 -17.49 -14.60
CA LYS A 496 22.54 -16.97 -15.46
C LYS A 496 22.36 -17.33 -16.92
N ASP A 497 21.73 -18.47 -17.18
CA ASP A 497 21.59 -19.06 -18.50
C ASP A 497 20.13 -19.30 -18.86
N ILE A 498 19.68 -18.68 -19.95
CA ILE A 498 18.33 -18.83 -20.52
C ILE A 498 18.34 -19.49 -21.90
N ASN A 499 19.42 -20.16 -22.30
CA ASN A 499 19.55 -20.83 -23.63
C ASN A 499 18.45 -21.85 -23.86
N VAL A 500 17.88 -22.44 -22.82
CA VAL A 500 16.75 -23.36 -22.89
C VAL A 500 15.52 -22.75 -23.56
N LEU A 501 15.33 -21.44 -23.50
CA LEU A 501 14.17 -20.76 -24.09
C LEU A 501 14.07 -20.91 -25.60
N SER A 502 15.17 -21.25 -26.31
CA SER A 502 15.12 -21.59 -27.74
C SER A 502 14.49 -22.96 -28.03
N LYS A 503 14.38 -23.81 -27.01
CA LYS A 503 13.93 -25.20 -27.13
C LYS A 503 12.53 -25.44 -26.56
N VAL A 504 11.98 -24.51 -25.78
CA VAL A 504 10.65 -24.62 -25.19
C VAL A 504 9.55 -24.41 -26.23
N ASN A 505 8.37 -25.04 -26.01
CA ASN A 505 7.21 -24.91 -26.89
C ASN A 505 6.15 -23.97 -26.28
N PHE A 506 6.54 -22.72 -25.91
CA PHE A 506 5.64 -21.76 -25.26
C PHE A 506 4.97 -20.83 -26.29
N LYS A 507 4.23 -21.40 -27.26
CA LYS A 507 3.62 -20.64 -28.39
C LYS A 507 2.58 -19.61 -27.93
N ASN A 508 1.99 -19.82 -26.75
CA ASN A 508 0.97 -18.95 -26.19
C ASN A 508 1.51 -17.91 -25.21
N LEU A 509 2.85 -17.87 -25.01
CA LEU A 509 3.47 -16.98 -24.03
C LEU A 509 3.25 -15.51 -24.40
N LYS A 510 2.64 -14.76 -23.50
CA LYS A 510 2.35 -13.34 -23.59
C LYS A 510 3.23 -12.51 -22.67
N ILE A 511 3.58 -13.08 -21.50
CA ILE A 511 4.33 -12.35 -20.46
C ILE A 511 5.53 -13.20 -20.02
N LEU A 512 6.72 -12.62 -20.10
CA LEU A 512 7.96 -13.23 -19.63
C LEU A 512 8.71 -12.26 -18.72
N TYR A 513 8.83 -12.61 -17.43
CA TYR A 513 9.57 -11.85 -16.44
C TYR A 513 10.85 -12.61 -16.02
N LEU A 514 11.99 -12.00 -16.26
CA LEU A 514 13.34 -12.47 -15.93
C LEU A 514 14.16 -11.39 -15.20
N TYR A 515 13.51 -10.33 -14.76
CA TYR A 515 14.20 -9.23 -14.12
C TYR A 515 14.78 -9.65 -12.75
N PHE A 516 15.79 -8.89 -12.29
CA PHE A 516 16.58 -9.21 -11.10
C PHE A 516 17.06 -10.67 -11.04
N ASN A 517 17.81 -11.02 -12.08
CA ASN A 517 18.56 -12.27 -12.18
C ASN A 517 20.06 -11.98 -12.35
N LYS A 518 20.82 -12.91 -12.86
CA LYS A 518 22.27 -12.79 -13.10
C LYS A 518 22.62 -12.96 -14.58
N LEU A 519 21.70 -12.54 -15.47
CA LEU A 519 21.88 -12.68 -16.91
C LEU A 519 22.94 -11.70 -17.42
N GLU A 520 23.90 -12.20 -18.19
CA GLU A 520 24.93 -11.42 -18.89
C GLU A 520 24.65 -11.37 -20.41
N SER A 521 23.91 -12.34 -20.94
CA SER A 521 23.51 -12.41 -22.36
C SER A 521 22.06 -12.82 -22.52
N ILE A 522 21.42 -12.23 -23.54
CA ILE A 522 20.06 -12.57 -24.00
C ILE A 522 20.05 -13.00 -25.47
N ASP A 523 21.19 -13.38 -26.02
CA ASP A 523 21.35 -13.74 -27.44
C ASP A 523 20.42 -14.86 -27.90
N VAL A 524 20.02 -15.72 -27.00
CA VAL A 524 19.07 -16.80 -27.27
C VAL A 524 17.68 -16.30 -27.70
N LEU A 525 17.29 -15.08 -27.33
CA LEU A 525 15.96 -14.55 -27.65
C LEU A 525 15.68 -14.51 -29.16
N LYS A 526 16.70 -14.36 -30.00
CA LYS A 526 16.58 -14.43 -31.47
C LYS A 526 16.12 -15.79 -32.00
N GLN A 527 16.24 -16.86 -31.17
CA GLN A 527 15.88 -18.23 -31.53
C GLN A 527 14.57 -18.67 -30.87
N THR A 528 13.99 -17.84 -30.00
CA THR A 528 12.76 -18.19 -29.28
C THR A 528 11.52 -18.09 -30.18
N LYS A 529 10.51 -18.91 -29.89
CA LYS A 529 9.25 -18.99 -30.66
C LYS A 529 8.09 -18.49 -29.79
N PHE A 530 8.09 -17.19 -29.48
CA PHE A 530 7.05 -16.54 -28.66
C PHE A 530 6.24 -15.52 -29.50
N PRO A 531 5.42 -15.98 -30.47
CA PRO A 531 4.75 -15.08 -31.41
C PRO A 531 3.68 -14.18 -30.76
N LEU A 532 3.21 -14.54 -29.56
CA LEU A 532 2.18 -13.78 -28.83
C LEU A 532 2.77 -12.94 -27.69
N LEU A 533 4.11 -12.80 -27.62
CA LEU A 533 4.73 -12.07 -26.52
C LEU A 533 4.32 -10.59 -26.56
N GLU A 534 3.69 -10.14 -25.48
CA GLU A 534 3.21 -8.79 -25.28
C GLU A 534 4.09 -8.01 -24.31
N GLU A 535 4.67 -8.70 -23.32
CA GLU A 535 5.46 -8.06 -22.28
C GLU A 535 6.73 -8.86 -21.97
N LEU A 536 7.88 -8.19 -22.07
CA LEU A 536 9.21 -8.74 -21.76
C LEU A 536 9.90 -7.84 -20.75
N SER A 537 10.19 -8.39 -19.58
CA SER A 537 10.97 -7.71 -18.55
C SER A 537 12.23 -8.48 -18.21
N ILE A 538 13.39 -7.86 -18.49
CA ILE A 538 14.74 -8.36 -18.23
C ILE A 538 15.62 -7.31 -17.53
N GLY A 539 14.98 -6.37 -16.85
CA GLY A 539 15.65 -5.38 -16.02
C GLY A 539 16.44 -5.99 -14.86
N GLY A 540 17.27 -5.20 -14.17
CA GLY A 540 18.00 -5.68 -12.99
C GLY A 540 18.92 -6.87 -13.26
N ASN A 541 19.60 -6.87 -14.40
CA ASN A 541 20.57 -7.90 -14.80
C ASN A 541 21.94 -7.27 -15.10
N LYS A 542 22.80 -7.96 -15.82
CA LYS A 542 24.13 -7.47 -16.27
C LYS A 542 24.23 -7.44 -17.79
N ILE A 543 23.12 -7.12 -18.45
CA ILE A 543 23.04 -7.16 -19.91
C ILE A 543 23.69 -5.90 -20.48
N SER A 544 24.66 -6.06 -21.35
CA SER A 544 25.29 -4.95 -22.09
C SER A 544 24.92 -4.94 -23.57
N ASN A 545 24.59 -6.10 -24.14
CA ASN A 545 24.29 -6.27 -25.56
C ASN A 545 22.86 -6.71 -25.78
N ILE A 546 22.09 -5.91 -26.54
CA ILE A 546 20.71 -6.18 -26.93
C ILE A 546 20.52 -6.38 -28.42
N SER A 547 21.61 -6.62 -29.19
CA SER A 547 21.59 -6.73 -30.66
C SER A 547 20.70 -7.86 -31.19
N CYS A 548 20.47 -8.90 -30.39
CA CYS A 548 19.60 -10.01 -30.72
C CYS A 548 18.13 -9.60 -30.92
N LEU A 549 17.69 -8.49 -30.33
CA LEU A 549 16.29 -8.04 -30.40
C LEU A 549 15.84 -7.74 -31.84
N ALA A 550 16.75 -7.33 -32.75
CA ALA A 550 16.43 -7.13 -34.17
C ALA A 550 16.07 -8.42 -34.94
N GLN A 551 16.40 -9.57 -34.36
CA GLN A 551 16.17 -10.87 -34.98
C GLN A 551 15.01 -11.62 -34.31
N THR A 552 14.37 -11.01 -33.32
CA THR A 552 13.19 -11.59 -32.64
C THR A 552 11.93 -11.36 -33.46
N ASN A 553 10.94 -12.25 -33.31
CA ASN A 553 9.61 -12.12 -33.93
C ASN A 553 8.56 -11.73 -32.88
N TYR A 554 8.81 -10.63 -32.14
CA TYR A 554 7.91 -10.17 -31.08
C TYR A 554 6.97 -9.07 -31.58
N ILE A 555 6.27 -9.34 -32.69
CA ILE A 555 5.41 -8.36 -33.36
C ILE A 555 4.29 -7.79 -32.46
N ASN A 556 3.87 -8.56 -31.42
CA ASN A 556 2.82 -8.14 -30.48
C ASN A 556 3.37 -7.44 -29.23
N LEU A 557 4.70 -7.19 -29.15
CA LEU A 557 5.31 -6.61 -27.96
C LEU A 557 4.78 -5.21 -27.67
N LYS A 558 4.22 -5.03 -26.49
CA LYS A 558 3.64 -3.78 -25.98
C LYS A 558 4.54 -3.13 -24.92
N SER A 559 5.26 -3.94 -24.15
CA SER A 559 6.11 -3.45 -23.05
C SER A 559 7.46 -4.14 -23.06
N LEU A 560 8.51 -3.34 -23.09
CA LEU A 560 9.91 -3.79 -23.02
C LEU A 560 10.62 -3.08 -21.88
N TYR A 561 10.98 -3.85 -20.85
CA TYR A 561 11.71 -3.35 -19.68
C TYR A 561 13.14 -3.86 -19.67
N LEU A 562 14.09 -2.93 -19.87
CA LEU A 562 15.53 -3.14 -19.91
C LEU A 562 16.27 -2.36 -18.81
N TYR A 563 15.53 -1.84 -17.84
CA TYR A 563 16.09 -1.00 -16.78
C TYR A 563 17.15 -1.73 -15.95
N ASN A 564 17.99 -0.96 -15.26
CA ASN A 564 19.02 -1.45 -14.35
C ASN A 564 19.86 -2.58 -14.97
N ASN A 565 20.54 -2.24 -16.06
CA ASN A 565 21.46 -3.10 -16.80
C ASN A 565 22.78 -2.34 -17.13
N ASP A 566 23.66 -2.93 -17.93
CA ASP A 566 24.91 -2.34 -18.35
C ASP A 566 24.88 -1.84 -19.82
N ILE A 567 23.69 -1.52 -20.34
CA ILE A 567 23.50 -1.16 -21.76
C ILE A 567 24.13 0.20 -22.04
N THR A 568 24.98 0.25 -23.04
CA THR A 568 25.61 1.48 -23.54
C THR A 568 25.18 1.84 -24.97
N ASP A 569 24.78 0.85 -25.76
CA ASP A 569 24.38 1.00 -27.17
C ASP A 569 22.98 0.46 -27.40
N ILE A 570 22.10 1.31 -27.91
CA ILE A 570 20.74 1.00 -28.32
C ILE A 570 20.50 1.16 -29.83
N SER A 571 21.57 1.25 -30.63
CA SER A 571 21.53 1.44 -32.10
C SER A 571 20.64 0.41 -32.80
N ILE A 572 20.53 -0.78 -32.22
CA ILE A 572 19.73 -1.89 -32.72
C ILE A 572 18.22 -1.58 -32.74
N LEU A 573 17.73 -0.65 -31.91
CA LEU A 573 16.32 -0.32 -31.85
C LEU A 573 15.75 0.23 -33.18
N SER A 574 16.59 0.74 -34.07
CA SER A 574 16.16 1.11 -35.45
C SER A 574 15.83 -0.09 -36.34
N LYS A 575 16.21 -1.29 -35.93
CA LYS A 575 16.05 -2.53 -36.70
C LYS A 575 15.04 -3.50 -36.09
N VAL A 576 14.52 -3.22 -34.89
CA VAL A 576 13.50 -4.07 -34.26
C VAL A 576 12.13 -3.86 -34.91
N ASN A 577 11.32 -4.90 -34.94
CA ASN A 577 9.94 -4.85 -35.44
C ASN A 577 8.96 -4.98 -34.27
N PHE A 578 8.74 -3.88 -33.53
CA PHE A 578 7.83 -3.80 -32.40
C PHE A 578 6.76 -2.72 -32.64
N PRO A 579 5.85 -2.89 -33.63
CA PRO A 579 4.91 -1.84 -34.06
C PRO A 579 3.91 -1.42 -32.98
N HIS A 580 3.65 -2.29 -32.00
CA HIS A 580 2.69 -2.05 -30.91
C HIS A 580 3.34 -1.67 -29.59
N LEU A 581 4.66 -1.30 -29.62
CA LEU A 581 5.37 -0.95 -28.40
C LEU A 581 4.81 0.32 -27.77
N LYS A 582 4.33 0.21 -26.53
CA LYS A 582 3.73 1.29 -25.74
C LYS A 582 4.65 1.75 -24.62
N ILE A 583 5.40 0.85 -24.04
CA ILE A 583 6.29 1.13 -22.91
C ILE A 583 7.70 0.68 -23.25
N LEU A 584 8.67 1.60 -23.14
CA LEU A 584 10.09 1.31 -23.23
C LEU A 584 10.81 1.89 -22.02
N SER A 585 11.31 1.04 -21.13
CA SER A 585 12.13 1.46 -20.02
C SER A 585 13.60 1.04 -20.22
N LEU A 586 14.45 2.04 -20.29
CA LEU A 586 15.92 1.94 -20.36
C LEU A 586 16.56 2.61 -19.13
N ARG A 587 15.77 2.84 -18.10
CA ARG A 587 16.20 3.47 -16.86
C ARG A 587 17.41 2.75 -16.25
N HIS A 588 18.26 3.51 -15.56
CA HIS A 588 19.40 2.99 -14.80
C HIS A 588 20.29 2.09 -15.68
N ASN A 589 20.78 2.67 -16.79
CA ASN A 589 21.75 2.06 -17.70
C ASN A 589 22.98 2.98 -17.87
N LYS A 590 23.76 2.77 -18.89
CA LYS A 590 24.98 3.54 -19.14
C LYS A 590 24.90 4.32 -20.46
N LEU A 591 23.68 4.70 -20.87
CA LEU A 591 23.44 5.37 -22.15
C LEU A 591 24.02 6.79 -22.15
N MET A 592 24.79 7.10 -23.22
CA MET A 592 25.27 8.45 -23.48
C MET A 592 24.66 9.04 -24.76
N ASN A 593 24.08 8.20 -25.62
CA ASN A 593 23.48 8.58 -26.89
C ASN A 593 22.17 7.84 -27.13
N ILE A 594 21.16 8.58 -27.58
CA ILE A 594 19.85 8.08 -27.94
C ILE A 594 19.44 8.45 -29.37
N SER A 595 20.41 8.82 -30.24
CA SER A 595 20.16 9.29 -31.61
C SER A 595 19.36 8.32 -32.46
N VAL A 596 19.47 7.03 -32.17
CA VAL A 596 18.72 5.97 -32.86
C VAL A 596 17.20 6.11 -32.75
N LEU A 597 16.68 6.76 -31.71
CA LEU A 597 15.25 6.86 -31.49
C LEU A 597 14.50 7.58 -32.62
N SER A 598 15.17 8.47 -33.38
CA SER A 598 14.56 9.11 -34.59
C SER A 598 14.27 8.11 -35.70
N ASN A 599 15.00 7.00 -35.72
CA ASN A 599 14.89 5.97 -36.75
C ASN A 599 14.04 4.76 -36.30
N THR A 600 13.37 4.85 -35.16
CA THR A 600 12.47 3.81 -34.67
C THR A 600 11.04 4.00 -35.16
N ASN A 601 10.27 2.91 -35.26
CA ASN A 601 8.87 2.92 -35.65
C ASN A 601 7.94 2.64 -34.46
N PHE A 602 8.16 3.36 -33.35
CA PHE A 602 7.38 3.17 -32.12
C PHE A 602 6.17 4.12 -32.06
N THR A 603 5.29 4.06 -33.07
CA THR A 603 4.19 5.01 -33.21
C THR A 603 3.13 4.93 -32.10
N GLU A 604 3.04 3.81 -31.36
CA GLU A 604 2.15 3.66 -30.20
C GLU A 604 2.84 3.95 -28.86
N LEU A 605 4.11 4.36 -28.86
CA LEU A 605 4.87 4.59 -27.63
C LEU A 605 4.25 5.71 -26.80
N ASN A 606 3.83 5.36 -25.58
CA ASN A 606 3.21 6.30 -24.65
C ASN A 606 4.02 6.53 -23.37
N ASN A 607 4.96 5.64 -23.05
CA ASN A 607 5.85 5.80 -21.91
C ASN A 607 7.29 5.51 -22.35
N LEU A 608 8.17 6.49 -22.19
CA LEU A 608 9.60 6.38 -22.43
C LEU A 608 10.38 6.76 -21.18
N ASP A 609 11.06 5.79 -20.61
CA ASP A 609 11.91 6.02 -19.43
C ASP A 609 13.40 5.85 -19.78
N LEU A 610 14.10 6.98 -19.78
CA LEU A 610 15.53 7.11 -20.01
C LEU A 610 16.27 7.65 -18.77
N SER A 611 15.60 7.67 -17.63
CA SER A 611 16.15 8.19 -16.39
C SER A 611 17.35 7.39 -15.88
N GLU A 612 18.12 7.99 -14.98
CA GLU A 612 19.30 7.35 -14.37
C GLU A 612 20.31 6.81 -15.41
N ASN A 613 20.62 7.63 -16.41
CA ASN A 613 21.60 7.34 -17.44
C ASN A 613 22.74 8.38 -17.43
N LYS A 614 23.50 8.47 -18.49
CA LYS A 614 24.63 9.41 -18.64
C LYS A 614 24.42 10.41 -19.79
N LEU A 615 23.13 10.70 -20.08
CA LEU A 615 22.76 11.59 -21.17
C LEU A 615 23.18 13.03 -20.85
N LYS A 616 23.85 13.70 -21.79
CA LYS A 616 24.24 15.10 -21.72
C LYS A 616 23.34 15.97 -22.60
N GLU A 617 22.84 15.39 -23.68
CA GLU A 617 21.99 16.04 -24.68
C GLU A 617 20.91 15.09 -25.17
N ILE A 618 19.81 15.68 -25.64
CA ILE A 618 18.64 14.94 -26.16
C ILE A 618 18.12 15.59 -27.46
N ASP A 619 19.00 16.21 -28.25
CA ASP A 619 18.62 16.99 -29.45
C ASP A 619 17.77 16.18 -30.43
N ILE A 620 18.02 14.89 -30.48
CA ILE A 620 17.29 13.95 -31.33
C ILE A 620 15.80 13.87 -31.01
N ILE A 621 15.38 14.28 -29.82
CA ILE A 621 13.96 14.18 -29.40
C ILE A 621 13.02 15.03 -30.30
N SER A 622 13.55 16.00 -31.04
CA SER A 622 12.77 16.76 -32.04
C SER A 622 12.51 15.99 -33.33
N GLU A 623 13.20 14.89 -33.55
CA GLU A 623 13.09 14.08 -34.77
C GLU A 623 12.33 12.77 -34.53
N VAL A 624 12.01 12.43 -33.24
CA VAL A 624 11.30 11.20 -32.92
C VAL A 624 9.82 11.28 -33.36
N LYS A 625 9.27 10.14 -33.74
CA LYS A 625 7.86 9.99 -34.17
C LYS A 625 7.05 9.25 -33.09
N PHE A 626 6.83 9.92 -31.95
CA PHE A 626 6.08 9.36 -30.82
C PHE A 626 4.79 10.17 -30.56
N PRO A 627 3.78 10.11 -31.47
CA PRO A 627 2.57 10.93 -31.36
C PRO A 627 1.71 10.59 -30.15
N GLU A 628 1.84 9.40 -29.62
CA GLU A 628 1.08 8.91 -28.46
C GLU A 628 1.81 9.12 -27.13
N LEU A 629 2.98 9.80 -27.12
CA LEU A 629 3.81 9.92 -25.92
C LEU A 629 3.07 10.71 -24.82
N LYS A 630 2.89 10.04 -23.66
CA LYS A 630 2.23 10.60 -22.47
C LYS A 630 3.21 10.84 -21.33
N GLU A 631 4.22 10.01 -21.22
CA GLU A 631 5.16 10.06 -20.11
C GLU A 631 6.60 10.01 -20.65
N LEU A 632 7.39 11.02 -20.29
CA LEU A 632 8.80 11.12 -20.63
C LEU A 632 9.62 11.33 -19.36
N PHE A 633 10.41 10.33 -19.00
CA PHE A 633 11.29 10.36 -17.82
C PHE A 633 12.75 10.49 -18.26
N LEU A 634 13.39 11.57 -17.82
CA LEU A 634 14.78 11.93 -18.12
C LEU A 634 15.56 12.31 -16.85
N TYR A 635 14.99 12.03 -15.67
CA TYR A 635 15.60 12.40 -14.40
C TYR A 635 16.95 11.68 -14.16
N SER A 636 17.75 12.22 -13.24
CA SER A 636 19.06 11.65 -12.87
C SER A 636 19.93 11.36 -14.09
N ASN A 637 20.10 12.39 -14.94
CA ASN A 637 21.04 12.40 -16.07
C ASN A 637 22.06 13.53 -15.90
N SER A 638 22.68 13.96 -16.95
CA SER A 638 23.65 15.09 -16.96
C SER A 638 23.24 16.18 -17.94
N LEU A 639 21.93 16.36 -18.13
CA LEU A 639 21.37 17.31 -19.10
C LEU A 639 21.63 18.75 -18.64
N THR A 640 22.11 19.59 -19.54
CA THR A 640 22.39 21.01 -19.31
C THR A 640 21.55 21.93 -20.19
N ASP A 641 21.23 21.48 -21.41
CA ASP A 641 20.40 22.21 -22.38
C ASP A 641 19.23 21.31 -22.87
N LEU A 642 18.05 21.90 -22.90
CA LEU A 642 16.82 21.29 -23.37
C LEU A 642 16.12 22.17 -24.42
N SER A 643 16.86 23.06 -25.09
CA SER A 643 16.32 23.97 -26.12
C SER A 643 15.58 23.23 -27.25
N VAL A 644 15.92 21.99 -27.47
CA VAL A 644 15.24 21.07 -28.41
C VAL A 644 13.74 20.90 -28.10
N LEU A 645 13.33 21.00 -26.84
CA LEU A 645 11.92 20.84 -26.45
C LEU A 645 11.02 21.96 -27.01
N LYS A 646 11.57 23.07 -27.48
CA LYS A 646 10.84 24.09 -28.24
C LYS A 646 10.37 23.63 -29.63
N LYS A 647 10.97 22.57 -30.15
CA LYS A 647 10.70 22.04 -31.49
C LYS A 647 9.84 20.78 -31.49
N VAL A 648 9.59 20.19 -30.31
CA VAL A 648 8.80 18.96 -30.23
C VAL A 648 7.31 19.27 -30.19
N ASN A 649 6.51 18.38 -30.77
CA ASN A 649 5.05 18.43 -30.70
C ASN A 649 4.51 17.23 -29.93
N PHE A 650 4.59 17.27 -28.60
CA PHE A 650 4.04 16.23 -27.72
C PHE A 650 2.66 16.64 -27.21
N GLU A 651 1.66 16.60 -28.09
CA GLU A 651 0.28 17.02 -27.76
C GLU A 651 -0.37 16.25 -26.62
N ARG A 652 0.09 15.01 -26.37
CA ARG A 652 -0.46 14.09 -25.37
C ARG A 652 0.41 13.93 -24.13
N LEU A 653 1.50 14.68 -24.03
CA LEU A 653 2.43 14.55 -22.91
C LEU A 653 1.77 15.00 -21.59
N ASN A 654 1.61 14.06 -20.67
CA ASN A 654 1.01 14.29 -19.36
C ASN A 654 2.07 14.50 -18.27
N ILE A 655 3.21 13.80 -18.38
CA ILE A 655 4.28 13.85 -17.39
C ILE A 655 5.62 14.11 -18.09
N LEU A 656 6.29 15.16 -17.65
CA LEU A 656 7.69 15.45 -18.02
C LEU A 656 8.54 15.50 -16.74
N SER A 657 9.48 14.58 -16.65
CA SER A 657 10.33 14.40 -15.46
C SER A 657 11.78 14.69 -15.83
N LEU A 658 12.32 15.79 -15.28
CA LEU A 658 13.65 16.35 -15.57
C LEU A 658 14.48 16.60 -14.29
N GLN A 659 14.01 16.11 -13.15
CA GLN A 659 14.69 16.29 -11.88
C GLN A 659 16.06 15.62 -11.85
N GLU A 660 16.92 16.06 -10.93
CA GLU A 660 18.25 15.51 -10.75
C GLU A 660 19.10 15.59 -12.04
N ASN A 661 19.09 16.75 -12.70
CA ASN A 661 19.94 17.04 -13.85
C ASN A 661 20.89 18.22 -13.52
N LYS A 662 21.46 18.86 -14.53
CA LYS A 662 22.39 20.00 -14.40
C LYS A 662 21.83 21.25 -15.08
N LEU A 663 20.51 21.43 -15.05
CA LEU A 663 19.83 22.57 -15.65
C LEU A 663 20.07 23.81 -14.81
N ASN A 664 20.66 24.84 -15.36
CA ASN A 664 20.85 26.13 -14.69
C ASN A 664 19.76 27.15 -15.00
N ASN A 665 18.93 26.90 -15.98
CA ASN A 665 17.76 27.70 -16.36
C ASN A 665 16.70 26.82 -17.02
N ILE A 666 15.51 27.41 -17.21
CA ILE A 666 14.39 26.75 -17.90
C ILE A 666 13.95 27.50 -19.15
N ASN A 667 14.87 28.16 -19.85
CA ASN A 667 14.58 28.93 -21.06
C ASN A 667 14.02 28.07 -22.17
N PHE A 668 14.24 26.76 -22.12
CA PHE A 668 13.64 25.82 -23.05
C PHE A 668 12.10 25.74 -22.96
N LEU A 669 11.48 26.17 -21.84
CA LEU A 669 10.03 26.27 -21.68
C LEU A 669 9.42 27.51 -22.31
N GLU A 670 10.23 28.47 -22.75
CA GLU A 670 9.71 29.71 -23.35
C GLU A 670 8.91 29.44 -24.64
N GLY A 671 7.62 29.72 -24.58
CA GLY A 671 6.71 29.51 -25.71
C GLY A 671 6.32 28.04 -25.98
N VAL A 672 6.81 27.10 -25.18
CA VAL A 672 6.46 25.66 -25.31
C VAL A 672 4.96 25.47 -25.04
N ASN A 673 4.36 24.62 -25.86
CA ASN A 673 2.95 24.23 -25.79
C ASN A 673 2.81 22.74 -25.57
N PHE A 674 2.56 22.33 -24.31
CA PHE A 674 2.21 20.96 -23.95
C PHE A 674 0.77 20.96 -23.37
N PRO A 675 -0.26 20.90 -24.24
CA PRO A 675 -1.65 21.16 -23.84
C PRO A 675 -2.21 20.13 -22.85
N ALA A 676 -1.65 18.92 -22.84
CA ALA A 676 -2.08 17.83 -21.97
C ALA A 676 -1.19 17.66 -20.71
N LEU A 677 -0.18 18.53 -20.50
CA LEU A 677 0.78 18.37 -19.40
C LEU A 677 0.11 18.56 -18.06
N ILE A 678 0.16 17.51 -17.23
CA ILE A 678 -0.42 17.47 -15.89
C ILE A 678 0.69 17.67 -14.84
N LYS A 679 1.88 17.10 -15.08
CA LYS A 679 2.98 17.11 -14.11
C LYS A 679 4.30 17.52 -14.77
N LEU A 680 4.97 18.47 -14.14
CA LEU A 680 6.31 18.92 -14.53
C LEU A 680 7.23 18.88 -13.31
N TYR A 681 8.27 18.07 -13.41
CA TYR A 681 9.26 17.90 -12.34
C TYR A 681 10.61 18.42 -12.77
N LEU A 682 11.12 19.46 -12.07
CA LEU A 682 12.38 20.16 -12.32
C LEU A 682 13.25 20.24 -11.05
N ASP A 683 12.87 19.52 -10.02
CA ASP A 683 13.55 19.56 -8.74
C ASP A 683 14.98 19.02 -8.81
N ASN A 684 15.79 19.42 -7.82
CA ASN A 684 17.19 19.00 -7.71
C ASN A 684 17.99 19.28 -8.99
N ASN A 685 17.95 20.54 -9.43
CA ASN A 685 18.72 21.10 -10.52
C ASN A 685 19.50 22.33 -10.02
N ASP A 686 20.09 23.11 -10.91
CA ASP A 686 20.81 24.34 -10.59
C ASP A 686 20.03 25.62 -11.02
N ILE A 687 18.70 25.55 -11.13
CA ILE A 687 17.84 26.59 -11.70
C ILE A 687 17.82 27.81 -10.80
N GLU A 688 18.17 28.99 -11.37
CA GLU A 688 18.11 30.28 -10.70
C GLU A 688 16.96 31.15 -11.24
N ASP A 689 16.73 31.14 -12.55
CA ASP A 689 15.70 31.93 -13.23
C ASP A 689 14.57 31.03 -13.78
N ILE A 690 13.34 31.39 -13.38
CA ILE A 690 12.10 30.73 -13.82
C ILE A 690 11.24 31.63 -14.71
N SER A 691 11.80 32.70 -15.25
CA SER A 691 11.06 33.72 -16.04
C SER A 691 10.41 33.15 -17.31
N ALA A 692 10.93 32.06 -17.86
CA ALA A 692 10.37 31.38 -19.03
C ALA A 692 8.96 30.83 -18.81
N LEU A 693 8.56 30.54 -17.57
CA LEU A 693 7.21 30.08 -17.25
C LEU A 693 6.10 31.05 -17.67
N LYS A 694 6.41 32.36 -17.81
CA LYS A 694 5.40 33.37 -18.20
C LYS A 694 4.78 33.12 -19.57
N THR A 695 5.48 32.42 -20.45
CA THR A 695 5.05 32.16 -21.83
C THR A 695 4.75 30.68 -22.10
N ALA A 696 5.02 29.82 -21.14
CA ALA A 696 4.72 28.39 -21.20
C ALA A 696 3.18 28.16 -21.22
N LYS A 697 2.73 27.24 -22.06
CA LYS A 697 1.31 26.94 -22.23
C LYS A 697 1.01 25.55 -21.69
N PHE A 698 0.66 25.47 -20.42
CA PHE A 698 0.34 24.22 -19.71
C PHE A 698 -1.05 24.33 -19.06
N PRO A 699 -2.16 24.36 -19.84
CA PRO A 699 -3.50 24.63 -19.32
C PRO A 699 -4.01 23.54 -18.36
N GLN A 700 -3.46 22.33 -18.40
CA GLN A 700 -3.88 21.19 -17.56
C GLN A 700 -2.89 20.91 -16.42
N LEU A 701 -1.89 21.80 -16.19
CA LEU A 701 -0.86 21.53 -15.19
C LEU A 701 -1.44 21.54 -13.79
N GLU A 702 -1.37 20.40 -13.12
CA GLU A 702 -1.83 20.18 -11.76
C GLU A 702 -0.68 20.18 -10.74
N GLU A 703 0.50 19.76 -11.16
CA GLU A 703 1.66 19.61 -10.27
C GLU A 703 2.92 20.17 -10.90
N LEU A 704 3.55 21.13 -10.21
CA LEU A 704 4.83 21.74 -10.60
C LEU A 704 5.84 21.58 -9.48
N SER A 705 6.94 20.87 -9.75
CA SER A 705 8.07 20.80 -8.83
C SER A 705 9.26 21.61 -9.32
N LEU A 706 9.68 22.56 -8.49
CA LEU A 706 10.88 23.39 -8.62
C LEU A 706 11.72 23.33 -7.33
N ALA A 707 11.49 22.30 -6.50
CA ALA A 707 12.20 22.12 -5.25
C ALA A 707 13.71 21.91 -5.46
N LYS A 708 14.52 22.11 -4.42
CA LYS A 708 15.97 21.82 -4.46
C LYS A 708 16.66 22.47 -5.64
N ASN A 709 16.45 23.78 -5.82
CA ASN A 709 17.07 24.60 -6.83
C ASN A 709 17.78 25.82 -6.22
N LYS A 710 18.13 26.80 -7.01
CA LYS A 710 18.79 28.03 -6.57
C LYS A 710 17.89 29.28 -6.75
N ILE A 711 16.58 29.09 -6.83
CA ILE A 711 15.59 30.13 -7.12
C ILE A 711 15.55 31.13 -5.99
N MET A 712 15.68 32.44 -6.34
CA MET A 712 15.56 33.54 -5.41
C MET A 712 14.29 34.39 -5.65
N ASN A 713 13.84 34.44 -6.90
CA ASN A 713 12.74 35.31 -7.34
C ASN A 713 11.59 34.52 -7.96
N ILE A 714 10.41 34.61 -7.37
CA ILE A 714 9.19 33.98 -7.83
C ILE A 714 8.17 34.96 -8.41
N SER A 715 8.54 36.22 -8.68
CA SER A 715 7.61 37.25 -9.17
C SER A 715 6.97 36.92 -10.52
N VAL A 716 7.62 36.06 -11.31
CA VAL A 716 7.06 35.57 -12.58
C VAL A 716 5.75 34.83 -12.40
N LEU A 717 5.51 34.21 -11.26
CA LEU A 717 4.27 33.48 -10.97
C LEU A 717 3.00 34.34 -11.10
N ILE A 718 3.12 35.66 -11.00
CA ILE A 718 1.99 36.59 -11.26
C ILE A 718 1.49 36.50 -12.73
N ARG A 719 2.38 36.10 -13.63
CA ARG A 719 2.16 36.14 -15.09
C ARG A 719 1.94 34.76 -15.72
N VAL A 720 2.05 33.70 -14.95
CA VAL A 720 1.82 32.34 -15.45
C VAL A 720 0.32 32.05 -15.54
N ASN A 721 -0.06 31.20 -16.46
CA ASN A 721 -1.45 30.75 -16.64
C ASN A 721 -1.54 29.24 -16.42
N PHE A 722 -1.64 28.83 -15.15
CA PHE A 722 -1.81 27.42 -14.75
C PHE A 722 -3.10 27.26 -13.93
N PRO A 723 -4.29 27.29 -14.61
CA PRO A 723 -5.59 27.33 -13.92
C PRO A 723 -5.94 26.07 -13.14
N GLU A 724 -5.29 24.94 -13.46
CA GLU A 724 -5.53 23.65 -12.82
C GLU A 724 -4.52 23.33 -11.71
N LEU A 725 -3.56 24.23 -11.41
CA LEU A 725 -2.47 23.93 -10.48
C LEU A 725 -2.98 23.67 -9.07
N LYS A 726 -2.67 22.47 -8.58
CA LYS A 726 -3.06 21.95 -7.25
C LYS A 726 -1.87 21.88 -6.28
N ILE A 727 -0.69 21.55 -6.78
CA ILE A 727 0.50 21.35 -5.96
C ILE A 727 1.69 22.12 -6.53
N LEU A 728 2.32 22.94 -5.68
CA LEU A 728 3.50 23.71 -6.04
C LEU A 728 4.64 23.46 -5.03
N TYR A 729 5.72 22.87 -5.52
CA TYR A 729 6.94 22.67 -4.72
C TYR A 729 7.96 23.77 -5.03
N LEU A 730 8.28 24.56 -4.03
CA LEU A 730 9.33 25.60 -4.05
C LEU A 730 10.29 25.46 -2.86
N ASN A 731 10.18 24.35 -2.14
CA ASN A 731 11.03 24.05 -0.99
C ASN A 731 12.50 23.87 -1.38
N GLU A 732 13.38 24.04 -0.39
CA GLU A 732 14.84 23.90 -0.56
C GLU A 732 15.39 24.78 -1.70
N ASN A 733 15.06 26.08 -1.64
CA ASN A 733 15.52 27.11 -2.55
C ASN A 733 16.18 28.27 -1.79
N LYS A 734 16.35 29.43 -2.43
CA LYS A 734 16.92 30.65 -1.82
C LYS A 734 15.93 31.82 -1.78
N ILE A 735 14.62 31.49 -1.73
CA ILE A 735 13.54 32.46 -1.79
C ILE A 735 13.52 33.25 -0.48
N LYS A 736 13.54 34.61 -0.60
CA LYS A 736 13.41 35.54 0.52
C LYS A 736 12.10 36.30 0.50
N ASP A 737 11.63 36.65 -0.69
CA ASP A 737 10.42 37.45 -0.90
C ASP A 737 9.34 36.63 -1.56
N ILE A 738 8.21 36.54 -0.89
CA ILE A 738 6.99 35.87 -1.35
C ILE A 738 5.83 36.86 -1.59
N SER A 739 6.10 38.17 -1.60
CA SER A 739 5.07 39.23 -1.76
C SER A 739 4.27 39.09 -3.05
N SER A 740 4.87 38.52 -4.09
CA SER A 740 4.22 38.24 -5.38
C SER A 740 3.02 37.30 -5.28
N LEU A 741 2.95 36.43 -4.26
CA LEU A 741 1.84 35.49 -4.08
C LEU A 741 0.47 36.19 -3.89
N GLU A 742 0.43 37.49 -3.46
CA GLU A 742 -0.80 38.27 -3.39
C GLU A 742 -1.53 38.37 -4.73
N LYS A 743 -0.78 38.36 -5.84
CA LYS A 743 -1.31 38.56 -7.20
C LYS A 743 -1.36 37.31 -8.07
N VAL A 744 -0.93 36.18 -7.53
CA VAL A 744 -0.93 34.90 -8.25
C VAL A 744 -2.35 34.36 -8.33
N LYS A 745 -2.71 33.77 -9.48
CA LYS A 745 -4.05 33.20 -9.77
C LYS A 745 -3.96 31.69 -9.82
N PHE A 746 -3.84 31.06 -8.66
CA PHE A 746 -3.87 29.60 -8.51
C PHE A 746 -5.12 29.19 -7.70
N ASP A 747 -6.29 29.35 -8.32
CA ASP A 747 -7.59 29.17 -7.64
C ASP A 747 -7.81 27.75 -7.11
N LYS A 748 -7.11 26.75 -7.69
CA LYS A 748 -7.21 25.33 -7.32
C LYS A 748 -6.02 24.84 -6.46
N LEU A 749 -5.13 25.75 -6.03
CA LEU A 749 -3.95 25.34 -5.26
C LEU A 749 -4.37 24.77 -3.90
N GLN A 750 -3.95 23.53 -3.66
CA GLN A 750 -4.23 22.75 -2.45
C GLN A 750 -3.01 22.65 -1.54
N ILE A 751 -1.83 22.52 -2.11
CA ILE A 751 -0.60 22.29 -1.37
C ILE A 751 0.50 23.23 -1.86
N LEU A 752 1.11 23.97 -0.92
CA LEU A 752 2.22 24.87 -1.20
C LEU A 752 3.41 24.57 -0.28
N TYR A 753 4.53 24.12 -0.88
CA TYR A 753 5.77 23.90 -0.17
C TYR A 753 6.72 25.08 -0.36
N LEU A 754 7.07 25.75 0.74
CA LEU A 754 8.01 26.86 0.84
C LEU A 754 9.06 26.62 1.93
N ASN A 755 9.06 25.45 2.53
CA ASN A 755 10.03 25.09 3.56
C ASN A 755 11.48 25.12 3.05
N ASP A 756 12.45 25.18 3.99
CA ASP A 756 13.88 25.19 3.65
C ASP A 756 14.24 26.32 2.66
N ASN A 757 13.81 27.53 2.96
CA ASN A 757 14.08 28.74 2.20
C ASN A 757 14.68 29.85 3.13
N LEU A 758 14.71 31.08 2.67
CA LEU A 758 15.24 32.23 3.42
C LEU A 758 14.15 33.26 3.75
N ILE A 759 12.89 32.83 3.79
CA ILE A 759 11.72 33.68 3.98
C ILE A 759 11.74 34.21 5.42
N SER A 760 11.64 35.55 5.57
CA SER A 760 11.53 36.19 6.87
C SER A 760 10.22 36.96 7.04
N ASN A 761 9.59 37.40 5.96
CA ASN A 761 8.38 38.18 5.95
C ASN A 761 7.24 37.36 5.28
N ILE A 762 6.15 37.15 6.05
CA ILE A 762 4.94 36.45 5.59
C ILE A 762 3.71 37.40 5.59
N GLN A 763 3.90 38.72 5.53
CA GLN A 763 2.80 39.68 5.51
C GLN A 763 1.83 39.47 4.36
N VAL A 764 2.30 38.91 3.26
CA VAL A 764 1.47 38.57 2.08
C VAL A 764 0.36 37.59 2.41
N LEU A 765 0.54 36.73 3.41
CA LEU A 765 -0.49 35.73 3.79
C LEU A 765 -1.81 36.37 4.21
N GLU A 766 -1.81 37.64 4.69
CA GLU A 766 -3.04 38.37 4.99
C GLU A 766 -3.91 38.62 3.73
N LYS A 767 -3.30 38.58 2.53
CA LYS A 767 -3.92 39.03 1.28
C LYS A 767 -4.08 37.96 0.23
N ILE A 768 -3.37 36.81 0.36
CA ILE A 768 -3.52 35.75 -0.61
C ILE A 768 -4.93 35.14 -0.59
N ASN A 769 -5.37 34.68 -1.76
CA ASN A 769 -6.73 34.16 -1.96
C ASN A 769 -6.70 32.75 -2.56
N PHE A 770 -6.01 31.83 -1.88
CA PHE A 770 -5.97 30.42 -2.29
C PHE A 770 -7.08 29.65 -1.57
N LEU A 771 -8.30 29.68 -2.12
CA LEU A 771 -9.52 29.18 -1.46
C LEU A 771 -9.52 27.65 -1.22
N GLU A 772 -8.74 26.92 -2.00
CA GLU A 772 -8.63 25.45 -1.90
C GLU A 772 -7.39 25.00 -1.13
N LEU A 773 -6.57 25.95 -0.63
CA LEU A 773 -5.33 25.61 0.07
C LEU A 773 -5.63 24.87 1.36
N ASN A 774 -5.11 23.63 1.47
CA ASN A 774 -5.24 22.77 2.64
C ASN A 774 -3.91 22.48 3.35
N GLU A 775 -2.77 22.65 2.64
CA GLU A 775 -1.45 22.48 3.24
C GLU A 775 -0.51 23.62 2.89
N LEU A 776 0.10 24.23 3.91
CA LEU A 776 1.12 25.26 3.78
C LEU A 776 2.36 24.90 4.61
N TRP A 777 3.48 24.67 3.94
CA TRP A 777 4.72 24.24 4.54
C TRP A 777 5.75 25.37 4.52
N LEU A 778 6.08 25.93 5.68
CA LEU A 778 6.99 27.08 5.87
C LEU A 778 8.12 26.76 6.85
N TYR A 779 8.31 25.51 7.24
CA TYR A 779 9.35 25.14 8.19
C TYR A 779 10.77 25.44 7.67
N ASN A 780 11.74 25.54 8.58
CA ASN A 780 13.13 25.83 8.24
C ASN A 780 13.29 27.10 7.38
N ASN A 781 12.70 28.21 7.83
CA ASN A 781 12.87 29.53 7.23
C ASN A 781 13.42 30.54 8.29
N ASN A 782 13.38 31.81 7.99
CA ASN A 782 13.84 32.90 8.91
C ASN A 782 12.67 33.71 9.48
N ILE A 783 11.49 33.14 9.61
CA ILE A 783 10.28 33.84 10.05
C ILE A 783 10.38 34.12 11.55
N GLU A 784 10.17 35.38 11.93
CA GLU A 784 10.13 35.86 13.32
C GLU A 784 8.72 36.37 13.69
N ASP A 785 8.06 37.06 12.76
CA ASP A 785 6.71 37.60 12.97
C ASP A 785 5.65 36.75 12.27
N ILE A 786 4.75 36.19 13.06
CA ILE A 786 3.63 35.39 12.60
C ILE A 786 2.27 36.06 12.77
N ASN A 787 2.24 37.32 13.17
CA ASN A 787 0.98 38.08 13.27
C ASN A 787 0.15 38.11 11.98
N PRO A 788 0.74 38.07 10.77
CA PRO A 788 -0.02 37.95 9.53
C PRO A 788 -0.94 36.74 9.46
N LEU A 789 -0.62 35.68 10.16
CA LEU A 789 -1.47 34.49 10.21
C LEU A 789 -2.83 34.72 10.85
N LYS A 790 -2.96 35.74 11.74
CA LYS A 790 -4.23 36.09 12.38
C LYS A 790 -5.29 36.58 11.40
N LYS A 791 -4.87 37.10 10.25
CA LYS A 791 -5.75 37.59 9.18
C LYS A 791 -5.76 36.72 7.95
N PHE A 792 -4.94 35.65 7.96
CA PHE A 792 -4.89 34.70 6.88
C PHE A 792 -6.27 34.01 6.69
N LYS A 793 -6.82 34.08 5.49
CA LYS A 793 -8.13 33.49 5.16
C LYS A 793 -8.03 31.99 5.07
N ILE A 794 -8.02 31.33 6.20
CA ILE A 794 -7.84 29.88 6.35
C ILE A 794 -9.20 29.18 6.17
N GLY A 795 -9.68 29.04 4.93
CA GLY A 795 -10.96 28.34 4.68
C GLY A 795 -10.87 26.84 4.85
N LYS A 796 -9.79 26.22 4.38
CA LYS A 796 -9.63 24.76 4.26
C LYS A 796 -8.29 24.23 4.78
N ILE A 797 -7.44 25.06 5.39
CA ILE A 797 -6.12 24.60 5.84
C ILE A 797 -6.24 23.52 6.91
N GLN A 798 -5.64 22.38 6.64
CA GLN A 798 -5.51 21.23 7.53
C GLN A 798 -4.09 21.15 8.12
N VAL A 799 -3.07 21.51 7.34
CA VAL A 799 -1.68 21.45 7.75
C VAL A 799 -1.01 22.83 7.59
N LEU A 800 -0.46 23.34 8.68
CA LEU A 800 0.42 24.51 8.69
C LEU A 800 1.71 24.16 9.42
N SER A 801 2.83 24.11 8.70
CA SER A 801 4.12 23.77 9.30
C SER A 801 5.03 24.98 9.36
N LEU A 802 5.45 25.35 10.57
CA LEU A 802 6.31 26.52 10.87
C LEU A 802 7.58 26.14 11.66
N PHE A 803 7.82 24.85 11.85
CA PHE A 803 8.98 24.32 12.56
C PHE A 803 10.31 24.90 12.04
N GLY A 804 11.32 25.03 12.90
CA GLY A 804 12.66 25.45 12.48
C GLY A 804 12.75 26.92 12.05
N ASN A 805 11.78 27.77 12.41
CA ASN A 805 11.82 29.22 12.24
C ASN A 805 12.35 29.94 13.51
N LYS A 806 12.50 31.23 13.45
CA LYS A 806 12.96 32.07 14.56
C LYS A 806 11.81 32.64 15.41
N ILE A 807 10.73 31.92 15.52
CA ILE A 807 9.49 32.33 16.17
C ILE A 807 9.63 32.18 17.68
N ASP A 808 9.23 33.20 18.43
CA ASP A 808 9.12 33.16 19.88
C ASP A 808 7.95 32.23 20.31
N LYS A 809 8.20 31.36 21.30
CA LYS A 809 7.22 30.32 21.72
C LYS A 809 5.94 30.91 22.29
N GLU A 810 6.03 31.97 23.04
CA GLU A 810 4.86 32.62 23.66
C GLU A 810 4.02 33.33 22.60
N LYS A 811 4.66 34.03 21.66
CA LYS A 811 3.98 34.63 20.50
C LYS A 811 3.31 33.59 19.64
N PHE A 812 3.97 32.43 19.45
CA PHE A 812 3.39 31.30 18.70
C PHE A 812 2.10 30.80 19.34
N ALA A 813 2.14 30.44 20.62
CA ALA A 813 0.98 29.95 21.35
C ALA A 813 -0.20 30.92 21.32
N ASN A 814 0.09 32.23 21.54
CA ASN A 814 -0.92 33.28 21.50
C ASN A 814 -1.53 33.48 20.11
N THR A 815 -0.72 33.38 19.06
CA THR A 815 -1.21 33.53 17.67
C THR A 815 -2.10 32.36 17.28
N ILE A 816 -1.69 31.14 17.54
CA ILE A 816 -2.48 29.94 17.23
C ILE A 816 -3.80 29.94 18.00
N LYS A 817 -3.79 30.33 19.28
CA LYS A 817 -5.00 30.50 20.09
C LYS A 817 -5.96 31.51 19.46
N SER A 818 -5.45 32.66 19.04
CA SER A 818 -6.26 33.70 18.37
C SER A 818 -6.83 33.23 17.05
N MET A 819 -6.09 32.41 16.29
CA MET A 819 -6.61 31.77 15.05
C MET A 819 -7.72 30.77 15.35
N GLN A 820 -7.58 29.95 16.36
CA GLN A 820 -8.60 29.00 16.82
C GLN A 820 -9.89 29.69 17.28
N GLU A 821 -9.77 30.83 17.95
CA GLU A 821 -10.91 31.60 18.41
C GLU A 821 -11.65 32.37 17.29
N SER A 822 -10.94 32.72 16.23
CA SER A 822 -11.50 33.53 15.12
C SER A 822 -12.25 32.72 14.06
N ILE A 823 -12.07 31.37 14.03
CA ILE A 823 -12.57 30.51 12.97
C ILE A 823 -13.47 29.43 13.57
N LYS A 824 -14.80 29.58 13.43
CA LYS A 824 -15.84 28.67 13.98
C LYS A 824 -15.71 27.19 13.57
N ASN A 825 -14.92 26.85 12.56
CA ASN A 825 -14.70 25.48 12.05
C ASN A 825 -13.21 25.22 11.80
N PHE A 826 -12.34 25.73 12.67
CA PHE A 826 -10.90 25.51 12.56
C PHE A 826 -10.55 24.05 12.89
N GLN A 827 -10.46 23.23 11.88
CA GLN A 827 -9.91 21.89 11.98
C GLN A 827 -8.45 21.87 11.51
N LEU A 828 -7.58 22.55 12.23
CA LEU A 828 -6.14 22.28 12.08
C LEU A 828 -5.87 20.92 12.67
N THR A 829 -5.71 19.94 11.81
CA THR A 829 -5.32 18.59 12.20
C THR A 829 -3.87 18.57 12.67
N GLU A 830 -3.04 19.54 12.20
CA GLU A 830 -1.63 19.58 12.59
C GLU A 830 -1.01 20.99 12.48
N VAL A 831 -0.53 21.53 13.62
CA VAL A 831 0.43 22.64 13.67
C VAL A 831 1.75 22.07 14.14
N ILE A 832 2.73 21.97 13.26
CA ILE A 832 4.07 21.51 13.61
C ILE A 832 4.94 22.75 13.87
N TYR A 833 5.38 22.90 15.15
CA TYR A 833 6.28 23.96 15.60
C TYR A 833 7.56 23.39 16.19
#